data_5092f1e9f6904bae2a953f588aad2e34
#
_entry.id   5092f1e9f6904bae2a953f588aad2e34
#
_cell.length_a   1.000
_cell.length_b   1.000
_cell.length_c   1.000
_cell.angle_alpha   90.00
_cell.angle_beta   90.00
_cell.angle_gamma   90.00
#
_symmetry.space_group_name_H-M   'P 1'
#
loop_
_entity.id
_entity.type
_entity.pdbx_description
1 polymer ?
#
loop_
_entity_poly.entity_id
_entity_poly.type
_entity_poly.pdbx_seq_one_letter_code
_entity_poly.pdbx_strand_id
1 'polypeptide(L)'
;MTHRRGRAQVARLLAIPAAAALLGGLAVTGSGPAQASARAGSGGWQSYLEQPATGNVRAVSATVLSGSVTNARGLTSAGHGDATLTVTAASDPATVLLDYGVEAEGTPYLDVASYNGTSPAVSLAFTEAKTYLRTPGSSTLAAAAPAGATTISVQPGTSRSPLTFAAGDTVTVGSPAETGRIVSVSGAVITLKTPLAAAHPAGAAVTSTPGAITGDSAFQPRAVSLIVSANGTLNSGFMGGFRFEAVTLTTPGTVVLNGAGLQFGGGYLATASDYQGHFLSSSKAFNSMFYDGAYTEQTDMQPARTSGAAQPSVLDGAKRDRAIWSGDLKIEGQGIADTLGTNGDNYVKQSLLTLITSSQQGSGLNADTLFRTGPYSNSYSSWTLDAATTYYRNTGDTAFARQILPWLEGQLAYDATLADPDGLIVTGPQISTTNGGYDWDFYDGAKTGTVTAFNDLYYQSLRDVAYIEASLGNTAKAAAYDQTADHVRDAINANLLNPATGTYYLSESDHSTFAQDANALSVLFGVAPAAKVPGILSALKTLWGPHGSEPFSGGLYSNLISPYISAYEVEADYLAGDTADAEHLMHLTWDQMIDPGNPFFTGTMWENIGPDGTATEARTSLAHGWASGPTPILTGYVLGVQPVKPGYQTFTVTPHPGSLRWAEGTIPTPYGRILVRWTRNGHRFSLTVAVPARSTAFIQLPDGRHVTLPGGQRGTTRTFTS
;
A
#
# COMPACT_ATOMS: atom_id res chain seq x y z
N MET A 1 1.84 -58.76 -26.94
CA MET A 1 2.09 -58.91 -28.37
C MET A 1 2.02 -57.57 -29.04
N THR A 2 3.17 -57.12 -29.43
CA THR A 2 3.59 -56.38 -30.63
C THR A 2 3.02 -55.02 -30.89
N HIS A 3 3.84 -54.03 -30.65
CA HIS A 3 4.70 -53.23 -31.57
C HIS A 3 3.92 -52.31 -32.55
N ARG A 4 4.17 -51.02 -32.70
CA ARG A 4 5.40 -50.29 -33.12
C ARG A 4 5.11 -48.75 -33.14
N ARG A 5 6.05 -47.97 -32.67
CA ARG A 5 6.89 -46.93 -33.32
C ARG A 5 6.17 -46.03 -34.36
N GLY A 6 6.22 -44.77 -34.33
CA GLY A 6 7.24 -43.79 -34.17
C GLY A 6 6.97 -42.60 -35.08
N ARG A 7 7.39 -41.43 -34.78
CA ARG A 7 8.30 -40.55 -35.54
C ARG A 7 8.20 -39.12 -35.06
N ALA A 8 9.34 -38.62 -34.61
CA ALA A 8 9.62 -37.22 -34.40
C ALA A 8 9.58 -36.46 -35.74
N GLN A 9 9.02 -35.25 -35.73
CA GLN A 9 9.29 -34.25 -36.75
C GLN A 9 9.95 -33.02 -36.12
N VAL A 10 11.15 -32.77 -36.58
CA VAL A 10 12.01 -31.62 -36.33
C VAL A 10 11.42 -30.41 -37.05
N ALA A 11 11.11 -29.35 -36.32
CA ALA A 11 10.79 -28.06 -36.90
C ALA A 11 12.04 -27.18 -36.91
N ARG A 12 12.36 -26.69 -38.08
CA ARG A 12 13.52 -25.88 -38.42
C ARG A 12 13.41 -24.47 -37.81
N LEU A 13 14.45 -24.02 -37.13
CA LEU A 13 14.73 -22.63 -36.84
C LEU A 13 14.96 -21.85 -38.14
N LEU A 14 14.19 -20.78 -38.33
CA LEU A 14 14.52 -19.74 -39.29
C LEU A 14 15.14 -18.55 -38.49
N ALA A 15 16.40 -18.33 -38.73
CA ALA A 15 17.13 -17.15 -38.24
C ALA A 15 16.80 -15.95 -39.13
N ILE A 16 16.42 -14.83 -38.51
CA ILE A 16 16.32 -13.51 -39.17
C ILE A 16 17.51 -12.68 -38.70
N PRO A 17 18.27 -12.06 -39.60
CA PRO A 17 19.45 -11.28 -39.22
C PRO A 17 19.10 -9.92 -38.62
N ALA A 18 19.79 -9.58 -37.54
CA ALA A 18 19.75 -8.25 -36.94
C ALA A 18 20.44 -7.23 -37.84
N ALA A 19 19.73 -6.21 -38.26
CA ALA A 19 20.31 -5.01 -38.84
C ALA A 19 20.72 -4.04 -37.73
N ALA A 20 22.02 -3.85 -37.57
CA ALA A 20 22.57 -2.85 -36.69
C ALA A 20 22.41 -1.46 -37.35
N ALA A 21 21.62 -0.59 -36.74
CA ALA A 21 21.63 0.86 -37.05
C ALA A 21 22.49 1.57 -36.01
N LEU A 22 23.66 2.00 -36.44
CA LEU A 22 24.48 3.00 -35.74
C LEU A 22 23.74 4.35 -35.75
N LEU A 23 23.32 4.80 -34.56
CA LEU A 23 23.01 6.23 -34.35
C LEU A 23 24.03 6.81 -33.36
N GLY A 24 24.73 7.81 -33.86
CA GLY A 24 25.82 8.48 -33.17
C GLY A 24 25.34 9.17 -31.88
N GLY A 25 26.17 9.05 -30.87
CA GLY A 25 26.00 9.72 -29.59
C GLY A 25 26.13 11.23 -29.71
N LEU A 26 25.17 11.93 -29.15
CA LEU A 26 25.34 13.27 -28.60
C LEU A 26 25.23 13.15 -27.10
N ALA A 27 26.41 13.19 -26.44
CA ALA A 27 26.47 13.31 -24.99
C ALA A 27 25.98 14.71 -24.61
N VAL A 28 24.80 14.81 -24.04
CA VAL A 28 24.38 15.99 -23.29
C VAL A 28 24.75 15.76 -21.85
N THR A 29 25.89 16.23 -21.41
CA THR A 29 26.27 16.38 -20.01
C THR A 29 25.49 17.57 -19.44
N GLY A 30 24.41 17.28 -18.76
CA GLY A 30 23.64 18.20 -17.94
C GLY A 30 23.31 17.58 -16.62
N SER A 31 24.27 17.52 -15.68
CA SER A 31 24.02 17.18 -14.29
C SER A 31 23.38 18.38 -13.58
N GLY A 32 22.06 18.44 -13.57
CA GLY A 32 21.33 19.25 -12.61
C GLY A 32 21.25 18.51 -11.27
N PRO A 33 21.28 19.21 -10.12
CA PRO A 33 21.15 18.57 -8.82
C PRO A 33 19.78 17.93 -8.70
N ALA A 34 19.73 16.66 -8.25
CA ALA A 34 18.51 16.06 -7.77
C ALA A 34 18.04 16.89 -6.55
N GLN A 35 17.00 17.66 -6.75
CA GLN A 35 16.36 18.43 -5.69
C GLN A 35 15.51 17.48 -4.90
N ALA A 36 15.79 17.32 -3.59
CA ALA A 36 14.72 17.20 -2.64
C ALA A 36 13.83 18.41 -2.88
N SER A 37 12.59 18.20 -3.36
CA SER A 37 11.73 19.30 -3.77
C SER A 37 11.40 20.12 -2.53
N ALA A 38 12.07 21.26 -2.38
CA ALA A 38 11.54 22.30 -1.52
C ALA A 38 10.16 22.67 -2.10
N ARG A 39 9.08 22.27 -1.46
CA ARG A 39 7.70 22.64 -1.81
C ARG A 39 7.53 24.15 -1.77
N ALA A 40 8.03 24.86 -2.78
CA ALA A 40 7.91 26.31 -2.92
C ALA A 40 6.87 26.60 -3.98
N GLY A 41 5.75 27.17 -3.56
CA GLY A 41 4.60 27.48 -4.40
C GLY A 41 4.93 28.40 -5.58
N SER A 42 4.41 28.01 -6.73
CA SER A 42 4.08 28.59 -8.03
C SER A 42 4.36 27.64 -9.20
N GLY A 43 4.72 26.39 -8.93
CA GLY A 43 4.81 25.32 -9.94
C GLY A 43 3.41 24.70 -10.19
N GLY A 44 3.18 24.15 -11.39
CA GLY A 44 2.03 23.31 -11.69
C GLY A 44 2.04 22.02 -10.84
N TRP A 45 1.12 21.10 -11.11
CA TRP A 45 0.98 19.83 -10.39
C TRP A 45 2.30 19.02 -10.31
N GLN A 46 3.21 19.18 -11.27
CA GLN A 46 4.51 18.50 -11.30
C GLN A 46 5.41 18.83 -10.10
N SER A 47 5.14 19.92 -9.39
CA SER A 47 5.90 20.29 -8.19
C SER A 47 5.58 19.45 -6.96
N TYR A 48 4.56 18.59 -7.05
CA TYR A 48 4.15 17.65 -6.00
C TYR A 48 4.64 16.22 -6.24
N LEU A 49 5.32 15.96 -7.37
CA LEU A 49 5.85 14.62 -7.66
C LEU A 49 7.01 14.29 -6.71
N GLU A 50 6.92 13.16 -6.01
CA GLU A 50 7.90 12.72 -5.03
C GLU A 50 8.91 11.68 -5.60
N GLN A 51 8.57 10.99 -6.68
CA GLN A 51 9.41 9.95 -7.25
C GLN A 51 10.81 10.48 -7.65
N PRO A 52 11.85 9.63 -7.58
CA PRO A 52 13.18 9.98 -8.06
C PRO A 52 13.19 10.40 -9.54
N ALA A 53 13.94 11.43 -9.87
CA ALA A 53 14.01 11.95 -11.25
C ALA A 53 14.71 10.99 -12.23
N THR A 54 15.49 10.05 -11.73
CA THR A 54 16.26 9.08 -12.54
C THR A 54 16.35 7.73 -11.82
N GLY A 55 16.58 6.65 -12.58
CA GLY A 55 16.78 5.32 -12.02
C GLY A 55 18.08 5.15 -11.22
N ASN A 56 19.04 6.07 -11.31
CA ASN A 56 20.22 6.09 -10.44
C ASN A 56 20.01 7.13 -9.34
N VAL A 57 19.57 6.66 -8.17
CA VAL A 57 19.21 7.49 -7.03
C VAL A 57 20.39 7.62 -6.09
N ARG A 58 20.73 8.86 -5.72
CA ARG A 58 21.76 9.14 -4.71
C ARG A 58 21.12 9.81 -3.49
N ALA A 59 21.69 9.57 -2.33
CA ALA A 59 21.23 10.18 -1.09
C ALA A 59 21.24 11.72 -1.19
N VAL A 60 20.26 12.38 -0.61
CA VAL A 60 20.17 13.84 -0.51
C VAL A 60 20.99 14.37 0.66
N SER A 61 21.18 13.54 1.69
CA SER A 61 22.05 13.90 2.83
C SER A 61 22.81 12.69 3.36
N ALA A 62 23.93 12.96 4.06
CA ALA A 62 24.76 11.96 4.72
C ALA A 62 25.15 12.47 6.11
N THR A 63 24.99 11.61 7.13
CA THR A 63 25.27 11.92 8.53
C THR A 63 26.20 10.86 9.12
N VAL A 64 27.29 11.29 9.75
CA VAL A 64 28.17 10.35 10.50
C VAL A 64 27.49 9.96 11.79
N LEU A 65 27.23 8.67 11.99
CA LEU A 65 26.63 8.13 13.21
C LEU A 65 27.68 7.67 14.24
N SER A 66 28.81 7.12 13.77
CA SER A 66 29.89 6.66 14.65
C SER A 66 31.21 6.56 13.92
N GLY A 67 32.31 6.52 14.68
CA GLY A 67 33.65 6.22 14.22
C GLY A 67 34.27 7.28 13.31
N SER A 68 35.31 6.90 12.58
CA SER A 68 36.05 7.81 11.70
C SER A 68 35.54 7.76 10.27
N VAL A 69 34.78 8.78 9.88
CA VAL A 69 34.30 9.00 8.51
C VAL A 69 34.70 10.41 8.07
N THR A 70 35.42 10.52 6.97
CA THR A 70 35.78 11.81 6.38
C THR A 70 35.02 12.03 5.07
N ASN A 71 34.61 13.27 4.82
CA ASN A 71 33.85 13.69 3.64
C ASN A 71 32.59 12.84 3.34
N ALA A 72 31.82 12.49 4.38
CA ALA A 72 30.55 11.72 4.21
C ALA A 72 29.64 12.36 3.13
N ARG A 73 29.63 13.70 3.01
CA ARG A 73 28.87 14.43 1.99
C ARG A 73 29.24 14.03 0.55
N GLY A 74 30.45 13.51 0.31
CA GLY A 74 30.86 13.01 -1.00
C GLY A 74 29.96 11.90 -1.54
N LEU A 75 29.23 11.20 -0.67
CA LEU A 75 28.27 10.14 -1.04
C LEU A 75 26.89 10.67 -1.46
N THR A 76 26.64 11.97 -1.37
CA THR A 76 25.33 12.56 -1.71
C THR A 76 25.28 13.06 -3.15
N SER A 77 24.07 13.36 -3.64
CA SER A 77 23.81 13.92 -4.96
C SER A 77 24.48 15.29 -5.18
N ALA A 78 24.62 16.09 -4.12
CA ALA A 78 25.27 17.41 -4.15
C ALA A 78 26.73 17.38 -3.65
N GLY A 79 27.26 16.19 -3.32
CA GLY A 79 28.60 16.02 -2.77
C GLY A 79 29.67 15.87 -3.84
N HIS A 80 30.91 16.19 -3.46
CA HIS A 80 32.09 16.05 -4.31
C HIS A 80 33.24 15.41 -3.53
N GLY A 81 34.04 14.61 -4.23
CA GLY A 81 35.19 13.90 -3.67
C GLY A 81 34.82 12.64 -2.90
N ASP A 82 35.83 11.87 -2.61
CA ASP A 82 35.67 10.54 -2.02
C ASP A 82 35.38 10.62 -0.52
N ALA A 83 34.51 9.73 -0.04
CA ALA A 83 34.30 9.51 1.39
C ALA A 83 35.24 8.40 1.90
N THR A 84 35.82 8.56 3.08
CA THR A 84 36.72 7.56 3.68
C THR A 84 36.20 7.10 5.03
N LEU A 85 36.00 5.78 5.16
CA LEU A 85 35.67 5.11 6.41
C LEU A 85 36.93 4.43 6.92
N THR A 86 37.28 4.63 8.21
CA THR A 86 38.46 4.02 8.84
C THR A 86 38.07 3.39 10.18
N VAL A 87 38.48 2.14 10.36
CA VAL A 87 38.32 1.37 11.62
C VAL A 87 39.66 0.89 12.07
N THR A 88 40.05 1.23 13.28
CA THR A 88 41.30 0.76 13.94
C THR A 88 41.05 -0.46 14.81
N ALA A 89 39.90 -0.58 15.41
CA ALA A 89 39.46 -1.73 16.21
C ALA A 89 38.01 -2.09 15.89
N ALA A 90 37.68 -3.37 15.80
CA ALA A 90 36.32 -3.83 15.46
C ALA A 90 35.25 -3.41 16.51
N SER A 91 35.69 -2.97 17.71
CA SER A 91 34.79 -2.41 18.73
C SER A 91 34.36 -0.97 18.44
N ASP A 92 34.95 -0.31 17.46
CA ASP A 92 34.66 1.09 17.09
C ASP A 92 34.38 1.21 15.57
N PRO A 93 33.22 0.71 15.10
CA PRO A 93 32.86 0.72 13.69
C PRO A 93 32.60 2.15 13.19
N ALA A 94 32.98 2.40 11.96
CA ALA A 94 32.73 3.68 11.28
C ALA A 94 31.44 3.59 10.47
N THR A 95 30.47 4.45 10.79
CA THR A 95 29.12 4.41 10.17
C THR A 95 28.71 5.76 9.61
N VAL A 96 28.23 5.76 8.38
CA VAL A 96 27.54 6.88 7.77
C VAL A 96 26.11 6.48 7.44
N LEU A 97 25.16 7.36 7.73
CA LEU A 97 23.75 7.23 7.37
C LEU A 97 23.47 8.07 6.14
N LEU A 98 22.99 7.43 5.10
CA LEU A 98 22.50 8.05 3.88
C LEU A 98 20.99 8.23 3.98
N ASP A 99 20.45 9.41 3.64
CA ASP A 99 19.02 9.72 3.55
C ASP A 99 18.70 10.00 2.09
N TYR A 100 17.80 9.22 1.50
CA TYR A 100 17.36 9.37 0.12
C TYR A 100 16.24 10.42 -0.02
N GLY A 101 15.73 10.93 1.09
CA GLY A 101 14.70 11.99 1.13
C GLY A 101 13.28 11.44 1.10
N VAL A 102 13.05 10.44 0.27
CA VAL A 102 11.76 9.74 0.11
C VAL A 102 12.00 8.24 0.06
N GLU A 103 10.92 7.49 0.11
CA GLU A 103 10.94 6.03 -0.10
C GLU A 103 11.57 5.70 -1.46
N ALA A 104 12.38 4.65 -1.49
CA ALA A 104 12.97 4.11 -2.70
C ALA A 104 13.21 2.60 -2.53
N GLU A 105 13.28 1.87 -3.65
CA GLU A 105 13.57 0.45 -3.68
C GLU A 105 14.43 0.10 -4.90
N GLY A 106 15.15 -1.01 -4.84
CA GLY A 106 16.01 -1.44 -5.93
C GLY A 106 17.29 -2.11 -5.46
N THR A 107 18.38 -1.90 -6.19
CA THR A 107 19.67 -2.49 -5.87
C THR A 107 20.65 -1.43 -5.35
N PRO A 108 20.86 -1.35 -4.03
CA PRO A 108 21.87 -0.48 -3.44
C PRO A 108 23.29 -0.87 -3.86
N TYR A 109 24.15 0.13 -4.07
CA TYR A 109 25.53 -0.07 -4.47
C TYR A 109 26.50 0.87 -3.77
N LEU A 110 27.76 0.40 -3.63
CA LEU A 110 28.91 1.20 -3.22
C LEU A 110 29.96 1.16 -4.32
N ASP A 111 30.51 2.33 -4.72
CA ASP A 111 31.64 2.42 -5.62
C ASP A 111 32.93 2.59 -4.81
N VAL A 112 33.73 1.54 -4.77
CA VAL A 112 34.99 1.49 -4.02
C VAL A 112 36.12 2.01 -4.88
N ALA A 113 36.69 3.14 -4.49
CA ALA A 113 37.88 3.71 -5.13
C ALA A 113 39.19 3.01 -4.71
N SER A 114 39.30 2.74 -3.41
CA SER A 114 40.44 1.99 -2.84
C SER A 114 40.10 1.44 -1.46
N TYR A 115 40.89 0.48 -1.02
CA TYR A 115 40.79 -0.08 0.35
C TYR A 115 42.11 -0.57 0.85
N ASN A 116 42.25 -0.68 2.19
CA ASN A 116 43.32 -1.42 2.84
C ASN A 116 42.75 -2.27 3.99
N GLY A 117 43.50 -3.25 4.41
CA GLY A 117 43.07 -4.24 5.39
C GLY A 117 42.82 -5.61 4.76
N THR A 118 42.79 -6.65 5.59
CA THR A 118 42.51 -8.01 5.12
C THR A 118 41.00 -8.22 5.01
N SER A 119 40.50 -8.13 3.78
CA SER A 119 39.07 -8.33 3.46
C SER A 119 38.13 -7.44 4.30
N PRO A 120 38.19 -6.11 4.15
CA PRO A 120 37.29 -5.23 4.90
C PRO A 120 35.83 -5.60 4.67
N ALA A 121 35.04 -5.65 5.77
CA ALA A 121 33.63 -5.95 5.73
C ALA A 121 32.80 -4.69 5.93
N VAL A 122 31.91 -4.41 4.97
CA VAL A 122 30.97 -3.30 5.02
C VAL A 122 29.55 -3.87 5.19
N SER A 123 28.87 -3.45 6.25
CA SER A 123 27.45 -3.77 6.47
C SER A 123 26.59 -2.64 5.96
N LEU A 124 25.59 -2.96 5.16
CA LEU A 124 24.51 -2.07 4.75
C LEU A 124 23.26 -2.43 5.54
N ALA A 125 22.59 -1.45 6.15
CA ALA A 125 21.35 -1.65 6.87
C ALA A 125 20.32 -0.62 6.41
N PHE A 126 19.09 -1.06 6.19
CA PHE A 126 18.03 -0.31 5.51
C PHE A 126 16.84 -0.10 6.42
N THR A 127 16.22 1.09 6.34
CA THR A 127 15.01 1.40 7.10
C THR A 127 14.20 2.51 6.43
N GLU A 128 12.89 2.46 6.61
CA GLU A 128 11.99 3.55 6.22
C GLU A 128 12.06 4.74 7.21
N ALA A 129 12.33 4.48 8.50
CA ALA A 129 12.44 5.53 9.52
C ALA A 129 13.70 5.36 10.38
N LYS A 130 14.39 6.46 10.69
CA LYS A 130 15.64 6.46 11.49
C LYS A 130 15.48 5.79 12.84
N THR A 131 14.31 5.91 13.45
CA THR A 131 14.02 5.32 14.77
C THR A 131 14.13 3.80 14.76
N TYR A 132 13.98 3.16 13.60
CA TYR A 132 14.03 1.71 13.44
C TYR A 132 15.39 1.15 13.00
N LEU A 133 16.39 2.01 12.83
CA LEU A 133 17.78 1.55 12.56
C LEU A 133 18.32 0.62 13.64
N ARG A 134 17.83 0.77 14.86
CA ARG A 134 18.20 -0.02 16.03
C ARG A 134 16.94 -0.51 16.71
N THR A 135 16.37 -1.59 16.24
CA THR A 135 15.15 -2.16 16.84
C THR A 135 15.50 -2.93 18.10
N PRO A 136 15.06 -2.50 19.31
CA PRO A 136 15.23 -3.26 20.53
C PRO A 136 14.55 -4.62 20.43
N GLY A 137 15.21 -5.67 20.92
CA GLY A 137 14.56 -6.96 21.15
C GLY A 137 13.63 -6.87 22.36
N SER A 138 12.46 -7.50 22.28
CA SER A 138 11.51 -7.63 23.39
C SER A 138 10.87 -9.02 23.36
N SER A 139 10.86 -9.70 24.52
CA SER A 139 10.22 -10.99 24.73
C SER A 139 10.12 -11.27 26.23
N THR A 140 9.74 -12.49 26.60
CA THR A 140 9.80 -13.02 27.97
C THR A 140 10.54 -14.33 27.99
N LEU A 141 11.11 -14.72 29.15
CA LEU A 141 11.73 -16.03 29.32
C LEU A 141 10.69 -17.15 29.07
N ALA A 142 10.99 -18.05 28.14
CA ALA A 142 10.20 -19.24 27.89
C ALA A 142 10.30 -20.28 29.00
N ALA A 143 11.45 -20.32 29.70
CA ALA A 143 11.72 -21.16 30.86
C ALA A 143 12.50 -20.37 31.91
N ALA A 144 12.47 -20.80 33.19
CA ALA A 144 13.27 -20.19 34.23
C ALA A 144 14.77 -20.28 33.89
N ALA A 145 15.50 -19.20 34.07
CA ALA A 145 16.94 -19.11 33.87
C ALA A 145 17.64 -19.14 35.25
N PRO A 146 18.44 -20.15 35.57
CA PRO A 146 19.14 -20.20 36.87
C PRO A 146 20.30 -19.20 36.93
N ALA A 147 20.72 -18.84 38.13
CA ALA A 147 21.99 -18.14 38.32
C ALA A 147 23.14 -18.97 37.70
N GLY A 148 24.08 -18.31 37.04
CA GLY A 148 25.15 -18.93 36.28
C GLY A 148 24.79 -19.31 34.83
N ALA A 149 23.57 -19.11 34.40
CA ALA A 149 23.16 -19.39 33.01
C ALA A 149 23.89 -18.46 32.01
N THR A 150 24.51 -19.06 31.00
CA THR A 150 25.12 -18.37 29.85
C THR A 150 24.21 -18.39 28.61
N THR A 151 23.11 -19.15 28.68
CA THR A 151 22.09 -19.19 27.64
C THR A 151 20.71 -19.01 28.28
N ILE A 152 19.87 -18.25 27.61
CA ILE A 152 18.47 -18.07 27.99
C ILE A 152 17.57 -18.40 26.80
N SER A 153 16.41 -18.99 27.05
CA SER A 153 15.38 -19.22 26.05
C SER A 153 14.27 -18.20 26.24
N VAL A 154 13.91 -17.50 25.19
CA VAL A 154 12.80 -16.55 25.19
C VAL A 154 11.58 -17.14 24.45
N GLN A 155 10.40 -16.56 24.65
CA GLN A 155 9.24 -16.95 23.87
C GLN A 155 9.55 -16.72 22.38
N PRO A 156 9.27 -17.71 21.52
CA PRO A 156 9.57 -17.57 20.09
C PRO A 156 8.75 -16.44 19.50
N GLY A 157 9.38 -15.66 18.63
CA GLY A 157 8.67 -14.69 17.82
C GLY A 157 7.73 -15.38 16.83
N THR A 158 6.74 -14.67 16.38
CA THR A 158 5.85 -15.08 15.30
C THR A 158 6.28 -14.43 13.99
N SER A 159 5.71 -14.84 12.87
CA SER A 159 5.90 -14.12 11.60
C SER A 159 5.41 -12.67 11.66
N ARG A 160 4.53 -12.34 12.58
CA ARG A 160 3.96 -11.00 12.81
C ARG A 160 4.72 -10.18 13.84
N SER A 161 5.43 -10.85 14.76
CA SER A 161 6.29 -10.24 15.77
C SER A 161 7.58 -11.06 15.89
N PRO A 162 8.52 -10.88 14.94
CA PRO A 162 9.79 -11.60 14.97
C PRO A 162 10.65 -11.15 16.15
N LEU A 163 11.50 -12.05 16.64
CA LEU A 163 12.52 -11.68 17.62
C LEU A 163 13.57 -10.79 16.94
N THR A 164 13.87 -9.65 17.56
CA THR A 164 14.84 -8.66 17.05
C THR A 164 16.14 -8.60 17.85
N PHE A 165 16.36 -9.55 18.77
CA PHE A 165 17.65 -9.69 19.48
C PHE A 165 18.78 -10.03 18.52
N ALA A 166 19.93 -9.37 18.69
CA ALA A 166 21.11 -9.59 17.86
C ALA A 166 22.39 -9.71 18.68
N ALA A 167 23.40 -10.36 18.10
CA ALA A 167 24.73 -10.38 18.69
C ALA A 167 25.28 -8.96 18.84
N GLY A 168 25.87 -8.66 19.99
CA GLY A 168 26.36 -7.31 20.30
C GLY A 168 25.36 -6.41 21.04
N ASP A 169 24.11 -6.80 21.16
CA ASP A 169 23.13 -6.08 21.98
C ASP A 169 23.45 -6.19 23.47
N THR A 170 23.04 -5.17 24.22
CA THR A 170 22.95 -5.26 25.68
C THR A 170 21.56 -5.75 26.03
N VAL A 171 21.45 -6.95 26.59
CA VAL A 171 20.18 -7.52 27.03
C VAL A 171 19.94 -7.20 28.52
N THR A 172 18.67 -6.93 28.84
CA THR A 172 18.16 -6.77 30.21
C THR A 172 17.18 -7.88 30.50
N VAL A 173 17.36 -8.60 31.62
CA VAL A 173 16.55 -9.75 32.03
C VAL A 173 15.92 -9.49 33.38
N GLY A 174 14.60 -9.64 33.47
CA GLY A 174 13.84 -9.75 34.71
C GLY A 174 13.73 -8.50 35.58
N SER A 175 13.22 -8.71 36.79
CA SER A 175 13.12 -7.72 37.86
C SER A 175 13.47 -8.41 39.18
N PRO A 176 14.54 -7.98 39.89
CA PRO A 176 15.41 -6.85 39.53
C PRO A 176 16.12 -7.06 38.19
N ALA A 177 16.34 -5.97 37.46
CA ALA A 177 16.93 -6.01 36.14
C ALA A 177 18.40 -6.40 36.18
N GLU A 178 18.76 -7.43 35.43
CA GLU A 178 20.15 -7.83 35.21
C GLU A 178 20.53 -7.59 33.76
N THR A 179 21.69 -6.97 33.51
CA THR A 179 22.16 -6.66 32.16
C THR A 179 23.33 -7.55 31.75
N GLY A 180 23.33 -8.00 30.51
CA GLY A 180 24.40 -8.77 29.89
C GLY A 180 24.59 -8.37 28.43
N ARG A 181 25.66 -8.88 27.79
CA ARG A 181 25.87 -8.69 26.35
C ARG A 181 25.54 -9.98 25.61
N ILE A 182 24.82 -9.88 24.51
CA ILE A 182 24.50 -11.00 23.63
C ILE A 182 25.74 -11.35 22.79
N VAL A 183 26.10 -12.61 22.78
CA VAL A 183 27.17 -13.18 21.94
C VAL A 183 26.59 -13.72 20.63
N SER A 184 25.47 -14.44 20.73
CA SER A 184 24.77 -15.00 19.58
C SER A 184 23.31 -15.22 19.88
N VAL A 185 22.50 -15.27 18.81
CA VAL A 185 21.08 -15.63 18.85
C VAL A 185 20.87 -16.76 17.85
N SER A 186 20.21 -17.83 18.27
CA SER A 186 19.82 -18.95 17.42
C SER A 186 18.35 -19.30 17.68
N GLY A 187 17.47 -18.92 16.77
CA GLY A 187 16.03 -19.00 16.99
C GLY A 187 15.64 -18.22 18.25
N ALA A 188 14.99 -18.87 19.20
CA ALA A 188 14.59 -18.29 20.49
C ALA A 188 15.63 -18.45 21.61
N VAL A 189 16.86 -18.86 21.29
CA VAL A 189 17.94 -19.04 22.27
C VAL A 189 18.95 -17.91 22.13
N ILE A 190 19.19 -17.20 23.24
CA ILE A 190 20.16 -16.09 23.36
C ILE A 190 21.35 -16.56 24.17
N THR A 191 22.56 -16.43 23.65
CA THR A 191 23.83 -16.70 24.38
C THR A 191 24.39 -15.40 24.93
N LEU A 192 24.68 -15.37 26.22
CA LEU A 192 25.22 -14.23 26.97
C LEU A 192 26.74 -14.29 27.08
N LYS A 193 27.40 -13.14 27.05
CA LYS A 193 28.84 -13.02 27.24
C LYS A 193 29.24 -13.32 28.68
N THR A 194 28.41 -12.91 29.64
CA THR A 194 28.62 -13.15 31.09
C THR A 194 27.43 -13.94 31.61
N PRO A 195 27.69 -14.93 32.52
CA PRO A 195 26.60 -15.65 33.15
C PRO A 195 25.70 -14.73 33.96
N LEU A 196 24.39 -15.08 34.04
CA LEU A 196 23.45 -14.39 34.93
C LEU A 196 23.89 -14.52 36.39
N ALA A 197 23.89 -13.41 37.13
CA ALA A 197 24.24 -13.41 38.56
C ALA A 197 23.08 -13.94 39.42
N ALA A 198 21.84 -13.72 39.02
CA ALA A 198 20.62 -14.14 39.70
C ALA A 198 19.79 -15.13 38.86
N ALA A 199 18.89 -15.85 39.55
CA ALA A 199 17.88 -16.65 38.87
C ALA A 199 16.67 -15.79 38.50
N HIS A 200 16.14 -16.00 37.30
CA HIS A 200 14.96 -15.33 36.80
C HIS A 200 13.85 -16.34 36.47
N PRO A 201 12.59 -16.09 36.89
CA PRO A 201 11.49 -17.03 36.63
C PRO A 201 11.10 -17.02 35.14
N ALA A 202 10.44 -18.10 34.69
CA ALA A 202 9.74 -18.10 33.40
C ALA A 202 8.75 -16.93 33.34
N GLY A 203 8.58 -16.33 32.16
CA GLY A 203 7.76 -15.15 31.97
C GLY A 203 8.42 -13.81 32.36
N ALA A 204 9.63 -13.82 32.92
CA ALA A 204 10.37 -12.59 33.20
C ALA A 204 10.67 -11.84 31.88
N ALA A 205 10.51 -10.51 31.88
CA ALA A 205 10.76 -9.68 30.72
C ALA A 205 12.23 -9.78 30.26
N VAL A 206 12.42 -9.87 28.96
CA VAL A 206 13.73 -9.82 28.31
C VAL A 206 13.68 -8.75 27.24
N THR A 207 14.48 -7.69 27.40
CA THR A 207 14.58 -6.59 26.44
C THR A 207 16.02 -6.40 26.02
N SER A 208 16.28 -5.83 24.84
CA SER A 208 17.64 -5.45 24.46
C SER A 208 17.75 -3.97 24.10
N THR A 209 18.96 -3.43 24.32
CA THR A 209 19.42 -2.19 23.72
C THR A 209 20.39 -2.56 22.61
N PRO A 210 20.11 -2.22 21.35
CA PRO A 210 20.93 -2.63 20.22
C PRO A 210 22.36 -2.10 20.30
N GLY A 211 23.34 -2.99 20.05
CA GLY A 211 24.76 -2.65 19.91
C GLY A 211 25.20 -2.45 18.46
N ALA A 212 24.45 -3.00 17.51
CA ALA A 212 24.70 -2.91 16.07
C ALA A 212 23.49 -2.26 15.35
N ILE A 213 23.74 -1.71 14.17
CA ILE A 213 22.68 -1.23 13.27
C ILE A 213 22.21 -2.44 12.46
N THR A 214 20.91 -2.75 12.54
CA THR A 214 20.32 -3.93 11.90
C THR A 214 19.27 -3.58 10.83
N GLY A 215 18.92 -2.31 10.68
CA GLY A 215 17.78 -1.86 9.87
C GLY A 215 16.44 -2.10 10.57
N ASP A 216 15.36 -1.89 9.84
CA ASP A 216 14.01 -2.15 10.32
C ASP A 216 13.63 -3.65 10.20
N SER A 217 12.33 -3.97 10.27
CA SER A 217 11.84 -5.35 10.22
C SER A 217 10.97 -5.55 8.98
N ALA A 218 11.24 -6.64 8.27
CA ALA A 218 10.44 -7.16 7.18
C ALA A 218 10.58 -8.70 7.12
N PHE A 219 9.93 -9.36 6.18
CA PHE A 219 10.16 -10.80 5.96
C PHE A 219 11.54 -11.09 5.38
N GLN A 220 12.14 -10.12 4.70
CA GLN A 220 13.50 -10.20 4.17
C GLN A 220 14.50 -9.60 5.16
N PRO A 221 15.75 -10.06 5.20
CA PRO A 221 16.81 -9.42 5.97
C PRO A 221 16.97 -7.95 5.52
N ARG A 222 17.00 -7.04 6.49
CA ARG A 222 17.19 -5.60 6.26
C ARG A 222 18.62 -5.15 6.49
N ALA A 223 19.55 -6.08 6.59
CA ALA A 223 20.99 -5.82 6.62
C ALA A 223 21.73 -6.84 5.77
N VAL A 224 22.73 -6.37 5.04
CA VAL A 224 23.57 -7.17 4.13
C VAL A 224 25.04 -6.87 4.47
N SER A 225 25.88 -7.90 4.56
CA SER A 225 27.32 -7.74 4.72
C SER A 225 28.05 -8.00 3.40
N LEU A 226 28.85 -7.03 2.98
CA LEU A 226 29.67 -7.09 1.76
C LEU A 226 31.15 -7.16 2.13
N ILE A 227 31.90 -8.02 1.46
CA ILE A 227 33.35 -8.09 1.59
C ILE A 227 33.99 -7.29 0.45
N VAL A 228 34.82 -6.31 0.82
CA VAL A 228 35.58 -5.53 -0.14
C VAL A 228 36.81 -6.32 -0.56
N SER A 229 36.79 -6.89 -1.74
CA SER A 229 37.90 -7.71 -2.30
C SER A 229 38.50 -7.11 -3.57
N ALA A 230 37.91 -6.06 -4.13
CA ALA A 230 38.37 -5.34 -5.31
C ALA A 230 37.87 -3.89 -5.29
N ASN A 231 38.53 -3.01 -6.06
CA ASN A 231 37.99 -1.70 -6.39
C ASN A 231 36.86 -1.86 -7.41
N GLY A 232 35.90 -0.92 -7.43
CA GLY A 232 34.74 -0.92 -8.31
C GLY A 232 33.41 -1.04 -7.57
N THR A 233 32.34 -1.32 -8.29
CA THR A 233 30.99 -1.33 -7.75
C THR A 233 30.67 -2.64 -7.01
N LEU A 234 30.23 -2.53 -5.78
CA LEU A 234 29.67 -3.62 -4.97
C LEU A 234 28.16 -3.43 -4.87
N ASN A 235 27.39 -4.45 -5.19
CA ASN A 235 25.92 -4.46 -5.10
C ASN A 235 25.44 -5.33 -3.94
N SER A 236 24.42 -4.84 -3.22
CA SER A 236 23.83 -5.58 -2.09
C SER A 236 22.82 -6.65 -2.51
N GLY A 237 22.40 -6.67 -3.77
CA GLY A 237 21.18 -7.32 -4.21
C GLY A 237 19.95 -6.42 -4.04
N PHE A 238 18.80 -6.91 -4.47
CA PHE A 238 17.55 -6.15 -4.39
C PHE A 238 17.13 -5.92 -2.94
N MET A 239 16.72 -4.69 -2.62
CA MET A 239 16.13 -4.27 -1.36
C MET A 239 14.78 -3.61 -1.63
N GLY A 240 13.73 -4.10 -0.96
CA GLY A 240 12.42 -3.45 -0.95
C GLY A 240 12.44 -2.15 -0.18
N GLY A 241 11.37 -1.40 -0.21
CA GLY A 241 11.23 -0.02 0.24
C GLY A 241 12.05 0.40 1.46
N PHE A 242 12.76 1.51 1.35
CA PHE A 242 13.51 2.17 2.42
C PHE A 242 13.77 3.63 2.06
N ARG A 243 13.94 4.47 3.06
CA ARG A 243 14.41 5.85 2.92
C ARG A 243 15.85 6.03 3.38
N PHE A 244 16.29 5.24 4.36
CA PHE A 244 17.60 5.39 4.98
C PHE A 244 18.45 4.14 4.78
N GLU A 245 19.74 4.35 4.48
CA GLU A 245 20.77 3.31 4.39
C GLU A 245 21.93 3.66 5.32
N ALA A 246 22.23 2.77 6.25
CA ALA A 246 23.42 2.89 7.09
C ALA A 246 24.55 2.06 6.50
N VAL A 247 25.64 2.71 6.11
CA VAL A 247 26.88 2.09 5.59
C VAL A 247 27.89 2.03 6.73
N THR A 248 28.24 0.82 7.17
CA THR A 248 29.12 0.58 8.33
C THR A 248 30.33 -0.24 7.94
N LEU A 249 31.54 0.31 8.05
CA LEU A 249 32.77 -0.50 8.05
C LEU A 249 32.91 -1.18 9.42
N THR A 250 32.89 -2.52 9.45
CA THR A 250 32.81 -3.31 10.70
C THR A 250 34.15 -3.94 11.10
N THR A 251 35.14 -4.00 10.20
CA THR A 251 36.43 -4.61 10.43
C THR A 251 37.56 -3.58 10.36
N PRO A 252 38.69 -3.81 11.05
CA PRO A 252 39.87 -2.96 10.94
C PRO A 252 40.31 -2.78 9.46
N GLY A 253 40.60 -1.55 9.09
CA GLY A 253 40.98 -1.16 7.73
C GLY A 253 40.46 0.19 7.34
N THR A 254 40.63 0.53 6.07
CA THR A 254 40.11 1.75 5.45
C THR A 254 39.43 1.40 4.14
N VAL A 255 38.24 1.97 3.90
CA VAL A 255 37.54 1.89 2.64
C VAL A 255 37.26 3.31 2.14
N VAL A 256 37.68 3.59 0.91
CA VAL A 256 37.45 4.86 0.20
C VAL A 256 36.36 4.64 -0.81
N LEU A 257 35.26 5.38 -0.68
CA LEU A 257 34.09 5.32 -1.57
C LEU A 257 34.02 6.59 -2.41
N ASN A 258 34.02 6.44 -3.72
CA ASN A 258 33.79 7.55 -4.66
C ASN A 258 32.32 7.65 -5.08
N GLY A 259 31.47 6.76 -4.57
CA GLY A 259 30.04 6.79 -4.79
C GLY A 259 29.28 5.80 -3.88
N ALA A 260 28.04 6.12 -3.62
CA ALA A 260 27.04 5.25 -3.07
C ALA A 260 25.67 5.65 -3.64
N GLY A 261 24.77 4.71 -3.79
CA GLY A 261 23.45 4.99 -4.32
C GLY A 261 22.60 3.74 -4.50
N LEU A 262 21.51 3.93 -5.21
CA LEU A 262 20.51 2.91 -5.48
C LEU A 262 20.21 2.89 -6.99
N GLN A 263 20.30 1.75 -7.62
CA GLN A 263 19.67 1.51 -8.91
C GLN A 263 18.19 1.21 -8.65
N PHE A 264 17.33 2.21 -8.87
CA PHE A 264 15.89 2.06 -8.65
C PHE A 264 15.35 0.91 -9.51
N GLY A 265 14.57 0.07 -8.92
CA GLY A 265 13.97 -1.10 -9.57
C GLY A 265 13.07 -1.82 -8.58
N GLY A 266 12.12 -2.57 -9.09
CA GLY A 266 11.09 -3.16 -8.25
C GLY A 266 9.77 -2.43 -8.38
N GLY A 267 9.76 -1.09 -8.41
CA GLY A 267 8.60 -0.25 -8.69
C GLY A 267 8.59 0.34 -10.10
N TYR A 268 7.50 1.00 -10.45
CA TYR A 268 7.34 1.75 -11.68
C TYR A 268 7.84 3.18 -11.49
N LEU A 269 8.96 3.52 -12.08
CA LEU A 269 9.50 4.88 -12.02
C LEU A 269 8.84 5.75 -13.08
N ALA A 270 7.73 6.41 -12.73
CA ALA A 270 7.06 7.35 -13.60
C ALA A 270 7.81 8.68 -13.68
N THR A 271 7.74 9.30 -14.85
CA THR A 271 8.10 10.72 -15.06
C THR A 271 6.82 11.55 -15.20
N ALA A 272 6.91 12.88 -15.16
CA ALA A 272 5.75 13.74 -15.38
C ALA A 272 5.04 13.48 -16.73
N SER A 273 5.75 12.95 -17.73
CA SER A 273 5.17 12.60 -19.03
C SER A 273 4.38 11.29 -19.03
N ASP A 274 4.60 10.43 -18.05
CA ASP A 274 3.88 9.16 -17.91
C ASP A 274 2.50 9.34 -17.28
N TYR A 275 2.31 10.44 -16.53
CA TYR A 275 1.01 10.79 -15.97
C TYR A 275 0.03 11.20 -17.08
N GLN A 276 -1.02 10.41 -17.22
CA GLN A 276 -2.12 10.70 -18.16
C GLN A 276 -3.24 11.49 -17.48
N GLY A 277 -3.37 11.34 -16.17
CA GLY A 277 -4.25 12.12 -15.31
C GLY A 277 -3.48 12.95 -14.28
N HIS A 278 -4.15 13.98 -13.76
CA HIS A 278 -3.60 14.83 -12.71
C HIS A 278 -4.70 15.54 -11.93
N PHE A 279 -4.36 15.96 -10.73
CA PHE A 279 -5.19 16.76 -9.83
C PHE A 279 -4.40 17.96 -9.32
N LEU A 280 -5.07 19.08 -9.18
CA LEU A 280 -4.55 20.28 -8.51
C LEU A 280 -5.69 21.07 -7.88
N SER A 281 -5.45 21.59 -6.69
CA SER A 281 -6.47 22.37 -5.97
C SER A 281 -5.87 23.55 -5.20
N SER A 282 -6.73 24.32 -4.56
CA SER A 282 -6.31 25.40 -3.66
C SER A 282 -5.72 24.90 -2.32
N SER A 283 -5.83 23.61 -1.99
CA SER A 283 -5.23 22.98 -0.82
C SER A 283 -3.88 22.32 -1.17
N LYS A 284 -2.80 22.77 -0.52
CA LYS A 284 -1.51 22.11 -0.67
C LYS A 284 -1.51 20.69 -0.09
N ALA A 285 -2.25 20.48 1.00
CA ALA A 285 -2.35 19.18 1.65
C ALA A 285 -3.00 18.16 0.70
N PHE A 286 -4.16 18.47 0.11
CA PHE A 286 -4.80 17.57 -0.84
C PHE A 286 -3.95 17.31 -2.09
N ASN A 287 -3.23 18.33 -2.59
CA ASN A 287 -2.29 18.10 -3.70
C ASN A 287 -1.18 17.13 -3.28
N SER A 288 -0.62 17.28 -2.08
CA SER A 288 0.39 16.33 -1.57
C SER A 288 -0.20 14.94 -1.37
N MET A 289 -1.37 14.81 -0.73
CA MET A 289 -2.03 13.52 -0.54
C MET A 289 -2.25 12.79 -1.87
N PHE A 290 -2.65 13.52 -2.92
CA PHE A 290 -2.84 12.93 -4.25
C PHE A 290 -1.56 12.34 -4.82
N TYR A 291 -0.43 13.07 -4.73
CA TYR A 291 0.82 12.65 -5.37
C TYR A 291 1.66 11.72 -4.51
N ASP A 292 1.60 11.83 -3.17
CA ASP A 292 2.21 10.88 -2.26
C ASP A 292 1.50 9.50 -2.38
N GLY A 293 0.15 9.49 -2.54
CA GLY A 293 -0.61 8.28 -2.86
C GLY A 293 -0.23 7.70 -4.23
N ALA A 294 -0.18 8.54 -5.27
CA ALA A 294 0.24 8.11 -6.60
C ALA A 294 1.69 7.56 -6.63
N TYR A 295 2.59 8.09 -5.81
CA TYR A 295 3.95 7.57 -5.69
C TYR A 295 3.97 6.24 -4.91
N THR A 296 3.14 6.09 -3.88
CA THR A 296 2.96 4.81 -3.17
C THR A 296 2.57 3.71 -4.16
N GLU A 297 1.53 3.94 -4.96
CA GLU A 297 1.08 2.99 -6.00
C GLU A 297 2.21 2.62 -6.98
N GLN A 298 3.07 3.59 -7.35
CA GLN A 298 4.20 3.34 -8.24
C GLN A 298 5.27 2.45 -7.60
N THR A 299 5.52 2.57 -6.29
CA THR A 299 6.43 1.66 -5.59
C THR A 299 5.90 0.24 -5.52
N ASP A 300 4.57 0.07 -5.59
CA ASP A 300 3.92 -1.23 -5.54
C ASP A 300 3.73 -1.87 -6.92
N MET A 301 3.86 -1.09 -8.01
CA MET A 301 3.78 -1.57 -9.40
C MET A 301 5.06 -2.27 -9.83
N GLN A 302 5.13 -3.58 -9.68
CA GLN A 302 6.31 -4.39 -9.99
C GLN A 302 6.36 -4.82 -11.45
N PRO A 303 7.40 -4.46 -12.23
CA PRO A 303 7.62 -4.99 -13.57
C PRO A 303 7.78 -6.52 -13.57
N ALA A 304 7.40 -7.16 -14.67
CA ALA A 304 7.59 -8.59 -14.82
C ALA A 304 9.04 -9.02 -14.52
N ARG A 305 9.22 -10.09 -13.75
CA ARG A 305 10.49 -10.70 -13.34
C ARG A 305 11.27 -9.95 -12.26
N THR A 306 10.83 -8.80 -11.78
CA THR A 306 11.54 -8.07 -10.73
C THR A 306 11.30 -8.70 -9.36
N SER A 307 10.06 -9.11 -9.07
CA SER A 307 9.68 -9.81 -7.84
C SER A 307 9.66 -11.35 -7.97
N GLY A 308 10.14 -11.89 -9.10
CA GLY A 308 9.99 -13.30 -9.42
C GLY A 308 8.67 -13.65 -10.12
N ALA A 309 7.72 -12.73 -10.20
CA ALA A 309 6.47 -12.90 -10.92
C ALA A 309 6.72 -12.96 -12.44
N ALA A 310 5.99 -13.84 -13.13
CA ALA A 310 6.10 -13.96 -14.59
C ALA A 310 5.47 -12.76 -15.33
N GLN A 311 4.54 -12.04 -14.69
CA GLN A 311 3.77 -10.92 -15.21
C GLN A 311 3.98 -9.67 -14.33
N PRO A 312 3.76 -8.47 -14.88
CA PRO A 312 3.72 -7.27 -14.06
C PRO A 312 2.59 -7.38 -13.03
N SER A 313 2.80 -6.80 -11.85
CA SER A 313 1.90 -6.93 -10.72
C SER A 313 1.81 -5.62 -9.93
N VAL A 314 0.72 -5.42 -9.22
CA VAL A 314 0.58 -4.43 -8.15
C VAL A 314 0.66 -5.20 -6.83
N LEU A 315 1.57 -4.82 -5.96
CA LEU A 315 1.78 -5.43 -4.65
C LEU A 315 1.17 -4.51 -3.59
N ASP A 316 0.95 -5.02 -2.40
CA ASP A 316 0.40 -4.30 -1.25
C ASP A 316 1.34 -3.23 -0.66
N GLY A 317 2.65 -3.40 -0.82
CA GLY A 317 3.62 -2.49 -0.23
C GLY A 317 5.06 -2.70 -0.72
N ALA A 318 5.85 -1.63 -0.67
CA ALA A 318 7.23 -1.62 -1.17
C ALA A 318 8.19 -2.41 -0.28
N LYS A 319 7.97 -2.43 1.05
CA LYS A 319 8.89 -3.07 2.02
C LYS A 319 8.53 -4.51 2.32
N ARG A 320 7.29 -4.77 2.67
CA ARG A 320 6.82 -6.07 3.12
C ARG A 320 5.42 -6.38 2.61
N ASP A 321 5.00 -7.45 2.90
CA ASP A 321 4.49 -8.66 2.30
C ASP A 321 4.96 -8.77 0.86
N ARG A 322 4.87 -7.72 0.06
CA ARG A 322 5.24 -7.66 -1.37
C ARG A 322 4.49 -8.74 -2.16
N ALA A 323 3.20 -8.79 -1.93
CA ALA A 323 2.27 -9.74 -2.52
C ALA A 323 1.07 -9.02 -3.11
N ILE A 324 0.35 -9.68 -4.00
CA ILE A 324 -0.92 -9.13 -4.50
C ILE A 324 -1.97 -9.41 -3.43
N TRP A 325 -2.61 -8.35 -2.92
CA TRP A 325 -3.78 -8.41 -2.04
C TRP A 325 -4.96 -7.73 -2.71
N SER A 326 -6.12 -8.34 -2.68
CA SER A 326 -7.29 -7.87 -3.44
C SER A 326 -7.90 -6.59 -2.88
N GLY A 327 -7.92 -6.44 -1.55
CA GLY A 327 -8.42 -5.23 -0.91
C GLY A 327 -7.56 -4.01 -1.22
N ASP A 328 -6.24 -4.19 -1.18
CA ASP A 328 -5.25 -3.18 -1.56
C ASP A 328 -5.42 -2.81 -3.03
N LEU A 329 -5.47 -3.81 -3.90
CA LEU A 329 -5.64 -3.65 -5.34
C LEU A 329 -6.93 -2.89 -5.72
N LYS A 330 -7.98 -2.92 -4.87
CA LYS A 330 -9.20 -2.15 -5.09
C LYS A 330 -8.94 -0.64 -5.05
N ILE A 331 -8.17 -0.17 -4.08
CA ILE A 331 -7.81 1.26 -3.96
C ILE A 331 -6.76 1.63 -5.00
N GLU A 332 -5.66 0.88 -5.05
CA GLU A 332 -4.55 1.13 -5.97
C GLU A 332 -4.97 1.11 -7.44
N GLY A 333 -5.81 0.13 -7.81
CA GLY A 333 -6.27 -0.01 -9.20
C GLY A 333 -7.05 1.20 -9.69
N GLN A 334 -7.81 1.86 -8.82
CA GLN A 334 -8.50 3.11 -9.15
C GLN A 334 -7.50 4.27 -9.24
N GLY A 335 -6.60 4.43 -8.27
CA GLY A 335 -5.60 5.50 -8.27
C GLY A 335 -4.64 5.40 -9.46
N ILE A 336 -4.17 4.20 -9.80
CA ILE A 336 -3.36 3.93 -11.00
C ILE A 336 -4.13 4.31 -12.28
N ALA A 337 -5.41 3.98 -12.37
CA ALA A 337 -6.24 4.36 -13.51
C ALA A 337 -6.38 5.89 -13.62
N ASP A 338 -6.56 6.59 -12.49
CA ASP A 338 -6.75 8.04 -12.44
C ASP A 338 -5.45 8.81 -12.75
N THR A 339 -4.29 8.24 -12.47
CA THR A 339 -2.98 8.88 -12.64
C THR A 339 -2.25 8.44 -13.91
N LEU A 340 -1.99 7.15 -14.06
CA LEU A 340 -1.19 6.57 -15.13
C LEU A 340 -2.04 6.09 -16.32
N GLY A 341 -3.34 5.79 -16.10
CA GLY A 341 -4.23 5.31 -17.15
C GLY A 341 -3.65 4.09 -17.86
N THR A 342 -3.60 4.12 -19.19
CA THR A 342 -3.12 2.98 -19.99
C THR A 342 -1.69 2.55 -19.71
N ASN A 343 -0.85 3.37 -19.06
CA ASN A 343 0.50 3.00 -18.63
C ASN A 343 0.43 2.03 -17.42
N GLY A 344 -0.62 2.12 -16.60
CA GLY A 344 -0.84 1.28 -15.43
C GLY A 344 -1.80 0.10 -15.63
N ASP A 345 -2.74 0.20 -16.59
CA ASP A 345 -3.82 -0.78 -16.79
C ASP A 345 -3.36 -2.24 -16.82
N ASN A 346 -2.19 -2.51 -17.45
CA ASN A 346 -1.69 -3.87 -17.57
C ASN A 346 -1.20 -4.46 -16.23
N TYR A 347 -0.72 -3.64 -15.30
CA TYR A 347 -0.31 -4.09 -13.96
C TYR A 347 -1.53 -4.55 -13.17
N VAL A 348 -2.58 -3.73 -13.14
CA VAL A 348 -3.85 -4.05 -12.49
C VAL A 348 -4.49 -5.30 -13.10
N LYS A 349 -4.57 -5.35 -14.43
CA LYS A 349 -5.13 -6.49 -15.17
C LYS A 349 -4.43 -7.81 -14.84
N GLN A 350 -3.09 -7.82 -14.84
CA GLN A 350 -2.32 -9.04 -14.59
C GLN A 350 -2.42 -9.47 -13.13
N SER A 351 -2.49 -8.53 -12.19
CA SER A 351 -2.74 -8.82 -10.77
C SER A 351 -4.10 -9.51 -10.59
N LEU A 352 -5.17 -8.94 -11.16
CA LEU A 352 -6.51 -9.55 -11.14
C LEU A 352 -6.53 -10.93 -11.77
N LEU A 353 -5.94 -11.09 -12.97
CA LEU A 353 -5.87 -12.40 -13.62
C LEU A 353 -5.12 -13.41 -12.75
N THR A 354 -4.04 -12.99 -12.10
CA THR A 354 -3.25 -13.86 -11.25
C THR A 354 -4.05 -14.30 -10.01
N LEU A 355 -4.73 -13.40 -9.32
CA LEU A 355 -5.65 -13.75 -8.23
C LEU A 355 -6.74 -14.70 -8.69
N ILE A 356 -7.48 -14.35 -9.73
CA ILE A 356 -8.64 -15.08 -10.22
C ILE A 356 -8.27 -16.47 -10.73
N THR A 357 -7.17 -16.62 -11.48
CA THR A 357 -6.81 -17.88 -12.11
C THR A 357 -5.99 -18.83 -11.23
N SER A 358 -5.37 -18.32 -10.15
CA SER A 358 -4.50 -19.13 -9.29
C SER A 358 -5.25 -19.95 -8.26
N SER A 359 -6.53 -19.71 -8.02
CA SER A 359 -7.11 -20.08 -6.74
C SER A 359 -8.42 -20.86 -6.75
N GLN A 360 -9.15 -20.94 -7.83
CA GLN A 360 -10.35 -21.78 -7.85
C GLN A 360 -10.00 -23.28 -7.81
N GLN A 361 -9.73 -23.78 -6.62
CA GLN A 361 -9.43 -25.20 -6.39
C GLN A 361 -10.70 -26.06 -6.34
N GLY A 362 -11.64 -25.84 -7.26
CA GLY A 362 -12.88 -26.62 -7.34
C GLY A 362 -14.00 -26.18 -6.38
N SER A 363 -13.75 -25.24 -5.47
CA SER A 363 -14.76 -24.70 -4.55
C SER A 363 -15.54 -23.53 -5.15
N GLY A 364 -14.96 -22.81 -6.10
CA GLY A 364 -15.47 -21.54 -6.60
C GLY A 364 -14.83 -20.31 -5.94
N LEU A 365 -14.15 -20.48 -4.83
CA LEU A 365 -13.52 -19.39 -4.06
C LEU A 365 -12.31 -18.82 -4.80
N ASN A 366 -12.33 -17.51 -5.04
CA ASN A 366 -11.20 -16.79 -5.60
C ASN A 366 -10.10 -16.56 -4.56
N ALA A 367 -8.84 -16.37 -5.02
CA ALA A 367 -7.78 -15.93 -4.13
C ALA A 367 -8.04 -14.50 -3.67
N ASP A 368 -7.77 -14.29 -2.41
CA ASP A 368 -7.69 -13.00 -1.76
C ASP A 368 -6.27 -12.42 -1.79
N THR A 369 -5.28 -13.31 -1.87
CA THR A 369 -3.85 -12.97 -1.89
C THR A 369 -3.01 -14.07 -2.52
N LEU A 370 -1.82 -13.71 -3.00
CA LEU A 370 -0.76 -14.65 -3.38
C LEU A 370 0.29 -14.87 -2.30
N PHE A 371 0.14 -14.24 -1.14
CA PHE A 371 1.09 -14.39 -0.04
C PHE A 371 1.06 -15.80 0.57
N ARG A 372 -0.08 -16.51 0.49
CA ARG A 372 -0.29 -17.85 1.04
C ARG A 372 -0.95 -18.76 0.03
N THR A 373 -0.76 -20.05 0.20
CA THR A 373 -1.44 -21.07 -0.60
C THR A 373 -2.87 -21.25 -0.10
N GLY A 374 -3.81 -20.62 -0.73
CA GLY A 374 -5.24 -20.78 -0.49
C GLY A 374 -5.90 -19.51 0.07
N PRO A 375 -7.22 -19.44 0.04
CA PRO A 375 -7.98 -18.28 0.48
C PRO A 375 -7.81 -18.09 1.99
N TYR A 376 -7.63 -16.83 2.34
CA TYR A 376 -7.34 -16.38 3.69
C TYR A 376 -8.56 -15.76 4.36
N SER A 377 -9.37 -15.07 3.56
CA SER A 377 -10.51 -14.28 4.00
C SER A 377 -11.62 -14.26 2.94
N ASN A 378 -12.86 -14.43 3.38
CA ASN A 378 -14.02 -14.29 2.50
C ASN A 378 -14.24 -12.82 2.08
N SER A 379 -13.98 -11.86 2.97
CA SER A 379 -14.11 -10.43 2.67
C SER A 379 -13.14 -10.02 1.57
N TYR A 380 -11.87 -10.42 1.66
CA TYR A 380 -10.88 -10.12 0.63
C TYR A 380 -11.15 -10.82 -0.70
N SER A 381 -11.73 -12.03 -0.67
CA SER A 381 -12.20 -12.66 -1.90
C SER A 381 -13.32 -11.85 -2.58
N SER A 382 -14.19 -11.20 -1.80
CA SER A 382 -15.22 -10.28 -2.31
C SER A 382 -14.59 -9.00 -2.89
N TRP A 383 -13.54 -8.46 -2.28
CA TRP A 383 -12.78 -7.34 -2.85
C TRP A 383 -12.19 -7.64 -4.23
N THR A 384 -11.88 -8.91 -4.53
CA THR A 384 -11.45 -9.30 -5.89
C THR A 384 -12.54 -8.99 -6.94
N LEU A 385 -13.81 -9.17 -6.61
CA LEU A 385 -14.93 -8.87 -7.52
C LEU A 385 -15.07 -7.36 -7.73
N ASP A 386 -14.99 -6.58 -6.66
CA ASP A 386 -15.09 -5.13 -6.74
C ASP A 386 -13.88 -4.52 -7.47
N ALA A 387 -12.64 -4.97 -7.20
CA ALA A 387 -11.45 -4.53 -7.93
C ALA A 387 -11.54 -4.86 -9.43
N ALA A 388 -12.03 -6.05 -9.80
CA ALA A 388 -12.22 -6.45 -11.19
C ALA A 388 -13.30 -5.62 -11.90
N THR A 389 -14.38 -5.31 -11.18
CA THR A 389 -15.46 -4.45 -11.68
C THR A 389 -14.99 -3.01 -11.84
N THR A 390 -14.20 -2.50 -10.89
CA THR A 390 -13.56 -1.18 -10.96
C THR A 390 -12.64 -1.08 -12.17
N TYR A 391 -11.78 -2.08 -12.41
CA TYR A 391 -10.96 -2.14 -13.61
C TYR A 391 -11.82 -2.08 -14.90
N TYR A 392 -12.91 -2.86 -14.95
CA TYR A 392 -13.80 -2.85 -16.11
C TYR A 392 -14.52 -1.52 -16.28
N ARG A 393 -14.97 -0.88 -15.20
CA ARG A 393 -15.59 0.45 -15.25
C ARG A 393 -14.62 1.49 -15.83
N ASN A 394 -13.35 1.44 -15.49
CA ASN A 394 -12.33 2.38 -15.95
C ASN A 394 -11.92 2.12 -17.40
N THR A 395 -11.67 0.87 -17.77
CA THR A 395 -11.05 0.51 -19.06
C THR A 395 -12.06 0.16 -20.15
N GLY A 396 -13.25 -0.35 -19.78
CA GLY A 396 -14.19 -0.92 -20.74
C GLY A 396 -13.68 -2.17 -21.45
N ASP A 397 -12.68 -2.88 -20.89
CA ASP A 397 -12.11 -4.11 -21.47
C ASP A 397 -13.12 -5.26 -21.44
N THR A 398 -14.01 -5.26 -22.43
CA THR A 398 -15.05 -6.28 -22.56
C THR A 398 -14.49 -7.69 -22.75
N ALA A 399 -13.29 -7.83 -23.33
CA ALA A 399 -12.64 -9.13 -23.50
C ALA A 399 -12.21 -9.70 -22.14
N PHE A 400 -11.60 -8.87 -21.32
CA PHE A 400 -11.26 -9.21 -19.93
C PHE A 400 -12.52 -9.56 -19.12
N ALA A 401 -13.56 -8.71 -19.15
CA ALA A 401 -14.79 -8.95 -18.42
C ALA A 401 -15.42 -10.31 -18.78
N ARG A 402 -15.47 -10.66 -20.08
CA ARG A 402 -15.95 -11.99 -20.53
C ARG A 402 -15.05 -13.13 -20.06
N GLN A 403 -13.75 -12.92 -20.02
CA GLN A 403 -12.78 -13.92 -19.58
C GLN A 403 -12.97 -14.27 -18.10
N ILE A 404 -13.13 -13.25 -17.23
CA ILE A 404 -13.17 -13.45 -15.79
C ILE A 404 -14.57 -13.79 -15.24
N LEU A 405 -15.64 -13.45 -15.96
CA LEU A 405 -17.00 -13.58 -15.47
C LEU A 405 -17.34 -14.97 -14.89
N PRO A 406 -16.97 -16.11 -15.52
CA PRO A 406 -17.23 -17.43 -14.92
C PRO A 406 -16.59 -17.64 -13.55
N TRP A 407 -15.46 -16.98 -13.29
CA TRP A 407 -14.75 -17.03 -12.02
C TRP A 407 -15.44 -16.18 -10.95
N LEU A 408 -15.94 -14.99 -11.34
CA LEU A 408 -16.71 -14.13 -10.44
C LEU A 408 -18.05 -14.79 -10.08
N GLU A 409 -18.73 -15.40 -11.04
CA GLU A 409 -19.94 -16.20 -10.80
C GLU A 409 -19.65 -17.40 -9.88
N GLY A 410 -18.47 -18.03 -10.05
CA GLY A 410 -18.00 -19.12 -9.18
C GLY A 410 -17.85 -18.68 -7.72
N GLN A 411 -17.31 -17.46 -7.49
CA GLN A 411 -17.21 -16.88 -6.15
C GLN A 411 -18.59 -16.68 -5.52
N LEU A 412 -19.53 -16.06 -6.23
CA LEU A 412 -20.91 -15.86 -5.72
C LEU A 412 -21.62 -17.18 -5.44
N ALA A 413 -21.39 -18.21 -6.27
CA ALA A 413 -21.92 -19.53 -6.03
C ALA A 413 -21.34 -20.18 -4.77
N TYR A 414 -20.04 -19.97 -4.50
CA TYR A 414 -19.39 -20.39 -3.28
C TYR A 414 -19.97 -19.65 -2.06
N ASP A 415 -20.07 -18.31 -2.13
CA ASP A 415 -20.60 -17.48 -1.06
C ASP A 415 -22.03 -17.92 -0.68
N ALA A 416 -22.86 -18.23 -1.67
CA ALA A 416 -24.20 -18.75 -1.45
C ALA A 416 -24.22 -20.09 -0.66
N THR A 417 -23.13 -20.87 -0.66
CA THR A 417 -23.03 -22.10 0.16
C THR A 417 -22.76 -21.80 1.64
N LEU A 418 -22.31 -20.59 1.95
CA LEU A 418 -22.04 -20.13 3.33
C LEU A 418 -23.23 -19.40 3.93
N ALA A 419 -24.26 -19.11 3.12
CA ALA A 419 -25.43 -18.36 3.56
C ALA A 419 -26.31 -19.16 4.54
N ASP A 420 -26.78 -18.46 5.55
CA ASP A 420 -27.82 -18.93 6.46
C ASP A 420 -29.22 -18.93 5.79
N PRO A 421 -30.30 -19.34 6.49
CA PRO A 421 -31.64 -19.31 5.91
C PRO A 421 -32.15 -17.92 5.51
N ASP A 422 -31.61 -16.86 6.10
CA ASP A 422 -31.93 -15.46 5.77
C ASP A 422 -31.10 -14.94 4.59
N GLY A 423 -30.16 -15.72 4.08
CA GLY A 423 -29.29 -15.39 2.95
C GLY A 423 -28.03 -14.64 3.32
N LEU A 424 -27.67 -14.54 4.61
CA LEU A 424 -26.48 -13.88 5.08
C LEU A 424 -25.29 -14.84 5.21
N ILE A 425 -24.11 -14.41 4.77
CA ILE A 425 -22.89 -15.20 4.90
C ILE A 425 -22.51 -15.37 6.38
N VAL A 426 -22.23 -16.60 6.79
CA VAL A 426 -21.73 -16.95 8.11
C VAL A 426 -20.28 -17.39 8.02
N THR A 427 -19.38 -16.74 8.78
CA THR A 427 -17.96 -17.04 8.80
C THR A 427 -17.55 -17.88 10.00
N GLY A 428 -16.62 -18.81 9.77
CA GLY A 428 -16.03 -19.64 10.82
C GLY A 428 -14.69 -19.10 11.34
N PRO A 429 -14.16 -19.71 12.42
CA PRO A 429 -12.98 -19.21 13.12
C PRO A 429 -11.63 -19.57 12.46
N GLN A 430 -11.61 -20.18 11.28
CA GLN A 430 -10.39 -20.77 10.73
C GLN A 430 -9.69 -19.87 9.73
N ILE A 431 -8.34 -19.82 9.81
CA ILE A 431 -7.47 -18.95 9.01
C ILE A 431 -7.24 -19.45 7.58
N SER A 432 -7.25 -20.76 7.35
CA SER A 432 -6.74 -21.37 6.11
C SER A 432 -7.76 -22.24 5.42
N THR A 433 -9.01 -22.05 5.71
CA THR A 433 -10.10 -22.83 5.13
C THR A 433 -11.00 -21.95 4.30
N THR A 434 -11.80 -22.59 3.54
CA THR A 434 -12.82 -22.03 2.66
C THR A 434 -13.86 -21.15 3.35
N ASN A 435 -13.69 -20.81 4.62
CA ASN A 435 -14.61 -19.99 5.41
C ASN A 435 -13.84 -19.14 6.45
N GLY A 436 -12.87 -18.37 6.01
CA GLY A 436 -12.01 -17.56 6.88
C GLY A 436 -12.65 -16.25 7.31
N GLY A 437 -12.66 -15.98 8.62
CA GLY A 437 -13.13 -14.74 9.22
C GLY A 437 -12.04 -13.67 9.40
N TYR A 438 -10.86 -13.87 8.81
CA TYR A 438 -9.80 -12.83 8.80
C TYR A 438 -10.11 -11.76 7.77
N ASP A 439 -9.69 -10.53 8.09
CA ASP A 439 -9.95 -9.35 7.30
C ASP A 439 -8.72 -8.42 7.31
N TRP A 440 -8.86 -7.20 6.85
CA TRP A 440 -7.84 -6.13 6.89
C TRP A 440 -7.23 -5.96 8.30
N ASP A 441 -7.98 -6.20 9.36
CA ASP A 441 -7.54 -6.18 10.76
C ASP A 441 -7.00 -7.53 11.26
N PHE A 442 -6.31 -8.27 10.41
CA PHE A 442 -5.80 -9.63 10.69
C PHE A 442 -5.04 -9.76 12.03
N TYR A 443 -4.50 -8.68 12.56
CA TYR A 443 -3.80 -8.62 13.84
C TYR A 443 -4.75 -8.76 15.05
N ASP A 444 -6.03 -8.50 14.88
CA ASP A 444 -7.06 -8.64 15.91
C ASP A 444 -7.73 -10.03 15.93
N GLY A 445 -7.37 -10.89 14.97
CA GLY A 445 -7.90 -12.24 14.86
C GLY A 445 -9.09 -12.34 13.90
N ALA A 446 -9.73 -13.52 13.88
CA ALA A 446 -10.84 -13.78 12.98
C ALA A 446 -12.15 -13.30 13.61
N LYS A 447 -12.98 -12.59 12.84
CA LYS A 447 -14.38 -12.34 13.16
C LYS A 447 -15.22 -13.56 12.75
N THR A 448 -16.19 -13.94 13.57
CA THR A 448 -16.98 -15.15 13.35
C THR A 448 -18.48 -14.87 13.38
N GLY A 449 -19.25 -15.77 12.80
CA GLY A 449 -20.70 -15.63 12.68
C GLY A 449 -21.12 -14.72 11.52
N THR A 450 -22.27 -14.11 11.62
CA THR A 450 -22.82 -13.21 10.62
C THR A 450 -22.23 -11.80 10.83
N VAL A 451 -21.11 -11.51 10.13
CA VAL A 451 -20.38 -10.25 10.25
C VAL A 451 -20.95 -9.22 9.28
N THR A 452 -21.25 -8.01 9.74
CA THR A 452 -21.91 -6.97 8.93
C THR A 452 -21.07 -6.59 7.73
N ALA A 453 -19.80 -6.20 7.92
CA ALA A 453 -18.92 -5.78 6.82
C ALA A 453 -18.76 -6.86 5.73
N PHE A 454 -18.73 -8.14 6.12
CA PHE A 454 -18.62 -9.24 5.15
C PHE A 454 -19.91 -9.40 4.32
N ASN A 455 -21.05 -9.16 4.93
CA ASN A 455 -22.35 -9.20 4.24
C ASN A 455 -22.58 -7.95 3.37
N ASP A 456 -22.07 -6.79 3.75
CA ASP A 456 -22.02 -5.59 2.92
C ASP A 456 -21.18 -5.84 1.65
N LEU A 457 -20.04 -6.53 1.81
CA LEU A 457 -19.18 -6.91 0.66
C LEU A 457 -19.84 -7.98 -0.21
N TYR A 458 -20.54 -8.93 0.36
CA TYR A 458 -21.32 -9.90 -0.42
C TYR A 458 -22.42 -9.22 -1.21
N TYR A 459 -23.16 -8.30 -0.59
CA TYR A 459 -24.15 -7.45 -1.29
C TYR A 459 -23.51 -6.71 -2.47
N GLN A 460 -22.37 -6.05 -2.24
CA GLN A 460 -21.66 -5.30 -3.28
C GLN A 460 -21.18 -6.23 -4.40
N SER A 461 -20.64 -7.41 -4.06
CA SER A 461 -20.20 -8.40 -5.05
C SER A 461 -21.33 -8.85 -5.97
N LEU A 462 -22.54 -9.04 -5.44
CA LEU A 462 -23.73 -9.33 -6.25
C LEU A 462 -24.06 -8.20 -7.22
N ARG A 463 -24.00 -6.93 -6.77
CA ARG A 463 -24.20 -5.75 -7.60
C ARG A 463 -23.14 -5.61 -8.69
N ASP A 464 -21.88 -5.93 -8.37
CA ASP A 464 -20.77 -5.86 -9.31
C ASP A 464 -20.91 -6.87 -10.45
N VAL A 465 -21.25 -8.11 -10.12
CA VAL A 465 -21.50 -9.13 -11.14
C VAL A 465 -22.75 -8.79 -11.95
N ALA A 466 -23.80 -8.28 -11.32
CA ALA A 466 -25.00 -7.79 -12.02
C ALA A 466 -24.63 -6.68 -13.03
N TYR A 467 -23.78 -5.72 -12.64
CA TYR A 467 -23.30 -4.66 -13.53
C TYR A 467 -22.52 -5.20 -14.74
N ILE A 468 -21.59 -6.16 -14.51
CA ILE A 468 -20.83 -6.79 -15.59
C ILE A 468 -21.79 -7.54 -16.54
N GLU A 469 -22.70 -8.37 -16.01
CA GLU A 469 -23.70 -9.11 -16.79
C GLU A 469 -24.59 -8.20 -17.62
N ALA A 470 -25.12 -7.12 -17.02
CA ALA A 470 -25.93 -6.13 -17.73
C ALA A 470 -25.14 -5.45 -18.87
N SER A 471 -23.87 -5.10 -18.59
CA SER A 471 -22.98 -4.47 -19.58
C SER A 471 -22.63 -5.40 -20.75
N LEU A 472 -22.62 -6.72 -20.51
CA LEU A 472 -22.41 -7.74 -21.53
C LEU A 472 -23.70 -8.16 -22.26
N GLY A 473 -24.87 -7.61 -21.86
CA GLY A 473 -26.16 -7.89 -22.45
C GLY A 473 -26.95 -9.05 -21.81
N ASN A 474 -26.45 -9.64 -20.74
CA ASN A 474 -27.06 -10.77 -20.02
C ASN A 474 -28.10 -10.28 -18.99
N THR A 475 -29.08 -9.52 -19.42
CA THR A 475 -30.03 -8.76 -18.56
C THR A 475 -30.81 -9.64 -17.59
N ALA A 476 -31.14 -10.90 -17.95
CA ALA A 476 -31.86 -11.81 -17.06
C ALA A 476 -31.02 -12.27 -15.88
N LYS A 477 -29.73 -12.56 -16.11
CA LYS A 477 -28.79 -12.90 -15.01
C LYS A 477 -28.53 -11.67 -14.12
N ALA A 478 -28.30 -10.52 -14.73
CA ALA A 478 -28.14 -9.27 -14.01
C ALA A 478 -29.31 -9.02 -13.04
N ALA A 479 -30.56 -9.15 -13.54
CA ALA A 479 -31.76 -8.99 -12.71
C ALA A 479 -31.85 -10.04 -11.59
N ALA A 480 -31.37 -11.28 -11.81
CA ALA A 480 -31.36 -12.31 -10.76
C ALA A 480 -30.36 -11.97 -9.64
N TYR A 481 -29.13 -11.49 -10.00
CA TYR A 481 -28.16 -11.05 -9.01
C TYR A 481 -28.63 -9.80 -8.25
N ASP A 482 -29.25 -8.84 -8.95
CA ASP A 482 -29.84 -7.66 -8.31
C ASP A 482 -30.94 -8.05 -7.31
N GLN A 483 -31.79 -9.02 -7.64
CA GLN A 483 -32.83 -9.52 -6.73
C GLN A 483 -32.22 -10.20 -5.51
N THR A 484 -31.15 -10.98 -5.67
CA THR A 484 -30.43 -11.58 -4.54
C THR A 484 -29.77 -10.50 -3.67
N ALA A 485 -29.16 -9.49 -4.28
CA ALA A 485 -28.60 -8.36 -3.54
C ALA A 485 -29.65 -7.61 -2.73
N ASP A 486 -30.83 -7.34 -3.31
CA ASP A 486 -31.95 -6.72 -2.56
C ASP A 486 -32.36 -7.55 -1.35
N HIS A 487 -32.41 -8.88 -1.49
CA HIS A 487 -32.72 -9.79 -0.38
C HIS A 487 -31.64 -9.74 0.72
N VAL A 488 -30.35 -9.78 0.36
CA VAL A 488 -29.23 -9.67 1.30
C VAL A 488 -29.27 -8.33 2.05
N ARG A 489 -29.50 -7.21 1.33
CA ARG A 489 -29.66 -5.88 1.95
C ARG A 489 -30.78 -5.89 2.98
N ASP A 490 -31.93 -6.43 2.63
CA ASP A 490 -33.11 -6.46 3.50
C ASP A 490 -32.83 -7.34 4.75
N ALA A 491 -32.11 -8.44 4.58
CA ALA A 491 -31.69 -9.32 5.68
C ALA A 491 -30.64 -8.64 6.59
N ILE A 492 -29.64 -7.93 6.06
CA ILE A 492 -28.70 -7.12 6.84
C ILE A 492 -29.48 -6.12 7.72
N ASN A 493 -30.43 -5.40 7.13
CA ASN A 493 -31.22 -4.41 7.84
C ASN A 493 -32.14 -5.03 8.90
N ALA A 494 -32.63 -6.26 8.68
CA ALA A 494 -33.47 -6.94 9.64
C ALA A 494 -32.74 -7.52 10.84
N ASN A 495 -31.52 -8.06 10.62
CA ASN A 495 -30.79 -8.85 11.61
C ASN A 495 -29.61 -8.11 12.26
N LEU A 496 -28.94 -7.19 11.53
CA LEU A 496 -27.69 -6.55 11.95
C LEU A 496 -27.83 -5.05 12.25
N LEU A 497 -28.92 -4.40 11.87
CA LEU A 497 -29.21 -3.01 12.25
C LEU A 497 -29.74 -2.93 13.66
N ASN A 498 -29.07 -2.21 14.54
CA ASN A 498 -29.53 -1.96 15.92
C ASN A 498 -30.74 -1.01 15.91
N PRO A 499 -31.93 -1.47 16.30
CA PRO A 499 -33.15 -0.65 16.24
C PRO A 499 -33.12 0.53 17.23
N ALA A 500 -32.32 0.44 18.30
CA ALA A 500 -32.21 1.47 19.31
C ALA A 500 -31.32 2.65 18.90
N THR A 501 -30.19 2.36 18.26
CA THR A 501 -29.21 3.39 17.85
C THR A 501 -29.36 3.76 16.37
N GLY A 502 -29.83 2.84 15.53
CA GLY A 502 -29.89 2.99 14.08
C GLY A 502 -28.54 2.80 13.40
N THR A 503 -27.56 2.21 14.09
CA THR A 503 -26.23 1.83 13.60
C THR A 503 -26.13 0.31 13.48
N TYR A 504 -25.12 -0.19 12.76
CA TYR A 504 -24.94 -1.63 12.60
C TYR A 504 -24.05 -2.21 13.70
N TYR A 505 -24.38 -3.42 14.13
CA TYR A 505 -23.53 -4.26 14.99
C TYR A 505 -22.29 -4.70 14.21
N LEU A 506 -21.19 -5.03 14.90
CA LEU A 506 -20.07 -5.69 14.26
C LEU A 506 -20.50 -7.02 13.64
N SER A 507 -21.24 -7.82 14.41
CA SER A 507 -21.79 -9.12 13.98
C SER A 507 -23.02 -9.49 14.80
N GLU A 508 -23.71 -10.56 14.40
CA GLU A 508 -24.80 -11.16 15.19
C GLU A 508 -24.37 -11.53 16.61
N SER A 509 -23.11 -11.91 16.82
CA SER A 509 -22.57 -12.33 18.12
C SER A 509 -21.89 -11.21 18.91
N ASP A 510 -21.53 -10.07 18.29
CA ASP A 510 -20.94 -8.89 18.95
C ASP A 510 -21.79 -7.64 18.71
N HIS A 511 -22.62 -7.34 19.70
CA HIS A 511 -23.47 -6.14 19.75
C HIS A 511 -22.84 -5.00 20.56
N SER A 512 -21.69 -5.24 21.19
CA SER A 512 -21.06 -4.30 22.11
C SER A 512 -20.02 -3.42 21.43
N THR A 513 -19.37 -3.92 20.40
CA THR A 513 -18.34 -3.21 19.62
C THR A 513 -19.00 -2.41 18.51
N PHE A 514 -18.75 -1.10 18.47
CA PHE A 514 -19.10 -0.27 17.34
C PHE A 514 -17.92 -0.27 16.37
N ALA A 515 -18.16 -0.74 15.14
CA ALA A 515 -17.13 -0.96 14.12
C ALA A 515 -17.25 0.06 12.99
N GLN A 516 -16.11 0.65 12.61
CA GLN A 516 -16.00 1.61 11.52
C GLN A 516 -16.41 0.97 10.17
N ASP A 517 -15.86 -0.20 9.84
CA ASP A 517 -16.11 -0.92 8.60
C ASP A 517 -17.58 -1.26 8.40
N ALA A 518 -18.23 -1.88 9.40
CA ALA A 518 -19.63 -2.27 9.35
C ALA A 518 -20.57 -1.09 9.05
N ASN A 519 -20.24 0.10 9.55
CA ASN A 519 -21.10 1.27 9.42
C ASN A 519 -20.74 2.12 8.16
N ALA A 520 -19.46 2.26 7.85
CA ALA A 520 -19.01 2.98 6.66
C ALA A 520 -19.41 2.25 5.37
N LEU A 521 -19.18 0.92 5.28
CA LEU A 521 -19.52 0.13 4.10
C LEU A 521 -21.03 0.03 3.89
N SER A 522 -21.84 -0.12 4.97
CA SER A 522 -23.30 -0.11 4.86
C SER A 522 -23.83 1.20 4.26
N VAL A 523 -23.20 2.35 4.56
CA VAL A 523 -23.57 3.64 3.95
C VAL A 523 -23.06 3.69 2.51
N LEU A 524 -21.79 3.40 2.28
CA LEU A 524 -21.13 3.51 0.98
C LEU A 524 -21.81 2.67 -0.10
N PHE A 525 -22.16 1.42 0.22
CA PHE A 525 -22.80 0.50 -0.72
C PHE A 525 -24.32 0.69 -0.82
N GLY A 526 -24.90 1.60 -0.02
CA GLY A 526 -26.35 1.85 -0.05
C GLY A 526 -27.18 0.74 0.61
N VAL A 527 -26.59 -0.03 1.49
CA VAL A 527 -27.28 -1.01 2.36
C VAL A 527 -28.09 -0.28 3.41
N ALA A 528 -27.54 0.77 4.00
CA ALA A 528 -28.20 1.57 5.04
C ALA A 528 -29.43 2.31 4.48
N PRO A 529 -30.59 2.24 5.16
CA PRO A 529 -31.76 3.06 4.78
C PRO A 529 -31.40 4.55 4.82
N ALA A 530 -31.77 5.30 3.80
CA ALA A 530 -31.40 6.72 3.66
C ALA A 530 -31.73 7.58 4.91
N ALA A 531 -32.83 7.27 5.60
CA ALA A 531 -33.21 7.95 6.84
C ALA A 531 -32.26 7.69 8.02
N LYS A 532 -31.42 6.64 7.96
CA LYS A 532 -30.46 6.27 9.02
C LYS A 532 -29.06 6.83 8.76
N VAL A 533 -28.73 7.13 7.50
CA VAL A 533 -27.38 7.59 7.09
C VAL A 533 -26.85 8.75 7.95
N PRO A 534 -27.60 9.85 8.18
CA PRO A 534 -27.04 10.94 9.01
C PRO A 534 -26.72 10.53 10.46
N GLY A 535 -27.51 9.61 11.03
CA GLY A 535 -27.28 9.06 12.37
C GLY A 535 -26.04 8.17 12.41
N ILE A 536 -25.83 7.34 11.40
CA ILE A 536 -24.67 6.46 11.27
C ILE A 536 -23.38 7.28 11.14
N LEU A 537 -23.34 8.28 10.23
CA LEU A 537 -22.18 9.15 10.06
C LEU A 537 -21.87 9.96 11.32
N SER A 538 -22.91 10.44 12.02
CA SER A 538 -22.72 11.09 13.33
C SER A 538 -22.15 10.14 14.39
N ALA A 539 -22.50 8.85 14.36
CA ALA A 539 -21.96 7.85 15.29
C ALA A 539 -20.51 7.51 14.96
N LEU A 540 -20.14 7.39 13.68
CA LEU A 540 -18.74 7.15 13.24
C LEU A 540 -17.79 8.20 13.79
N LYS A 541 -18.17 9.46 13.89
CA LYS A 541 -17.34 10.51 14.48
C LYS A 541 -16.99 10.26 15.96
N THR A 542 -17.70 9.36 16.66
CA THR A 542 -17.34 8.98 18.04
C THR A 542 -16.04 8.15 18.09
N LEU A 543 -15.60 7.60 16.98
CA LEU A 543 -14.35 6.87 16.83
C LEU A 543 -13.16 7.82 16.49
N TRP A 544 -13.42 9.07 16.11
CA TRP A 544 -12.39 9.99 15.67
C TRP A 544 -11.51 10.46 16.82
N GLY A 545 -10.21 10.19 16.70
CA GLY A 545 -9.13 10.71 17.51
C GLY A 545 -8.37 11.83 16.79
N PRO A 546 -7.28 12.33 17.38
CA PRO A 546 -6.48 13.41 16.79
C PRO A 546 -5.71 13.01 15.53
N HIS A 547 -5.61 11.73 15.22
CA HIS A 547 -4.81 11.18 14.12
C HIS A 547 -5.60 10.28 13.16
N GLY A 548 -6.93 10.30 13.23
CA GLY A 548 -7.83 9.51 12.39
C GLY A 548 -8.93 8.83 13.20
N SER A 549 -9.68 7.96 12.54
CA SER A 549 -10.73 7.15 13.15
C SER A 549 -10.16 5.84 13.70
N GLU A 550 -10.36 5.56 15.00
CA GLU A 550 -10.11 4.24 15.54
C GLU A 550 -11.12 3.26 14.94
N PRO A 551 -10.68 2.05 14.52
CA PRO A 551 -11.59 1.17 13.77
C PRO A 551 -12.67 0.53 14.62
N PHE A 552 -12.46 0.42 15.95
CA PHE A 552 -13.39 -0.25 16.87
C PHE A 552 -13.50 0.49 18.20
N SER A 553 -14.71 0.56 18.74
CA SER A 553 -14.94 1.05 20.10
C SER A 553 -14.64 -0.02 21.16
N GLY A 554 -14.44 0.41 22.42
CA GLY A 554 -14.51 -0.47 23.59
C GLY A 554 -13.22 -1.20 23.99
N GLY A 555 -12.15 -1.13 23.23
CA GLY A 555 -10.81 -1.62 23.60
C GLY A 555 -10.68 -3.15 23.62
N LEU A 556 -11.58 -3.89 22.98
CA LEU A 556 -11.46 -5.34 22.77
C LEU A 556 -10.49 -5.63 21.60
N TYR A 557 -10.55 -4.80 20.59
CA TYR A 557 -9.70 -4.82 19.40
C TYR A 557 -8.60 -3.78 19.48
N SER A 558 -7.64 -3.80 18.57
CA SER A 558 -6.57 -2.81 18.52
C SER A 558 -7.15 -1.44 18.15
N ASN A 559 -6.46 -0.39 18.59
CA ASN A 559 -6.78 1.00 18.23
C ASN A 559 -5.86 1.52 17.12
N LEU A 560 -5.33 0.63 16.28
CA LEU A 560 -4.54 1.01 15.11
C LEU A 560 -5.45 1.66 14.07
N ILE A 561 -5.20 2.92 13.80
CA ILE A 561 -5.93 3.66 12.78
C ILE A 561 -5.57 3.07 11.41
N SER A 562 -6.60 2.66 10.68
CA SER A 562 -6.46 2.09 9.34
C SER A 562 -6.81 3.12 8.27
N PRO A 563 -5.85 3.59 7.47
CA PRO A 563 -6.14 4.45 6.33
C PRO A 563 -7.04 3.76 5.29
N TYR A 564 -6.98 2.42 5.21
CA TYR A 564 -7.79 1.61 4.32
C TYR A 564 -9.29 1.79 4.58
N ILE A 565 -9.74 1.52 5.81
CA ILE A 565 -11.16 1.69 6.16
C ILE A 565 -11.55 3.16 6.29
N SER A 566 -10.63 4.02 6.72
CA SER A 566 -10.87 5.48 6.76
C SER A 566 -11.15 6.04 5.37
N ALA A 567 -10.56 5.50 4.30
CA ALA A 567 -10.89 5.91 2.92
C ALA A 567 -12.35 5.64 2.58
N TYR A 568 -12.90 4.48 2.96
CA TYR A 568 -14.29 4.16 2.71
C TYR A 568 -15.26 4.99 3.56
N GLU A 569 -14.89 5.36 4.78
CA GLU A 569 -15.68 6.32 5.58
C GLU A 569 -15.70 7.69 4.91
N VAL A 570 -14.55 8.19 4.43
CA VAL A 570 -14.46 9.45 3.66
C VAL A 570 -15.34 9.42 2.41
N GLU A 571 -15.35 8.29 1.68
CA GLU A 571 -16.23 8.13 0.51
C GLU A 571 -17.72 8.14 0.91
N ALA A 572 -18.07 7.49 2.01
CA ALA A 572 -19.43 7.47 2.55
C ALA A 572 -19.91 8.87 2.94
N ASP A 573 -19.06 9.67 3.59
CA ASP A 573 -19.34 11.07 3.92
C ASP A 573 -19.57 11.93 2.65
N TYR A 574 -18.69 11.82 1.65
CA TYR A 574 -18.88 12.53 0.37
C TYR A 574 -20.17 12.12 -0.31
N LEU A 575 -20.48 10.81 -0.36
CA LEU A 575 -21.67 10.29 -0.98
C LEU A 575 -22.96 10.81 -0.30
N ALA A 576 -22.92 10.95 1.02
CA ALA A 576 -24.01 11.52 1.81
C ALA A 576 -24.10 13.07 1.71
N GLY A 577 -23.08 13.74 1.16
CA GLY A 577 -22.98 15.19 1.07
C GLY A 577 -22.36 15.87 2.28
N ASP A 578 -21.85 15.12 3.23
CA ASP A 578 -21.15 15.61 4.42
C ASP A 578 -19.67 15.92 4.12
N THR A 579 -19.47 16.77 3.11
CA THR A 579 -18.15 17.14 2.57
C THR A 579 -17.20 17.69 3.63
N ALA A 580 -17.71 18.41 4.64
CA ALA A 580 -16.86 18.95 5.70
C ALA A 580 -16.27 17.87 6.60
N ASP A 581 -17.03 16.83 6.89
CA ASP A 581 -16.60 15.68 7.68
C ASP A 581 -15.63 14.83 6.88
N ALA A 582 -15.90 14.58 5.60
CA ALA A 582 -14.97 13.91 4.68
C ALA A 582 -13.59 14.60 4.64
N GLU A 583 -13.56 15.93 4.41
CA GLU A 583 -12.32 16.71 4.41
C GLU A 583 -11.62 16.66 5.77
N HIS A 584 -12.38 16.71 6.87
CA HIS A 584 -11.82 16.66 8.22
C HIS A 584 -11.15 15.31 8.51
N LEU A 585 -11.82 14.20 8.20
CA LEU A 585 -11.24 12.86 8.38
C LEU A 585 -10.01 12.64 7.49
N MET A 586 -10.02 13.17 6.25
CA MET A 586 -8.84 13.15 5.39
C MET A 586 -7.65 13.86 6.07
N HIS A 587 -7.86 15.04 6.66
CA HIS A 587 -6.82 15.77 7.38
C HIS A 587 -6.34 15.03 8.63
N LEU A 588 -7.27 14.47 9.44
CA LEU A 588 -6.90 13.70 10.62
C LEU A 588 -6.00 12.50 10.26
N THR A 589 -6.31 11.80 9.17
CA THR A 589 -5.64 10.55 8.82
C THR A 589 -4.34 10.77 8.03
N TRP A 590 -4.31 11.65 7.02
CA TRP A 590 -3.19 11.72 6.08
C TRP A 590 -2.25 12.93 6.26
N ASP A 591 -2.60 13.98 7.01
CA ASP A 591 -1.70 15.14 7.17
C ASP A 591 -0.35 14.77 7.76
N GLN A 592 -0.30 13.79 8.66
CA GLN A 592 0.94 13.32 9.28
C GLN A 592 1.86 12.56 8.30
N MET A 593 1.29 11.93 7.27
CA MET A 593 2.07 11.20 6.27
C MET A 593 2.73 12.14 5.26
N ILE A 594 2.08 13.28 4.95
CA ILE A 594 2.55 14.26 3.99
C ILE A 594 3.41 15.38 4.59
N ASP A 595 3.65 15.37 5.91
CA ASP A 595 4.49 16.36 6.61
C ASP A 595 5.98 15.97 6.55
N PRO A 596 6.83 16.67 5.76
CA PRO A 596 8.26 16.39 5.71
C PRO A 596 8.99 16.57 7.07
N GLY A 597 8.35 17.26 8.03
CA GLY A 597 8.84 17.40 9.40
C GLY A 597 8.59 16.17 10.27
N ASN A 598 7.70 15.27 9.88
CA ASN A 598 7.42 14.04 10.59
C ASN A 598 8.62 13.07 10.48
N PRO A 599 9.12 12.49 11.59
CA PRO A 599 10.26 11.57 11.57
C PRO A 599 10.00 10.27 10.76
N PHE A 600 8.75 9.95 10.49
CA PHE A 600 8.33 8.81 9.68
C PHE A 600 7.99 9.17 8.23
N PHE A 601 8.10 10.44 7.84
CA PHE A 601 7.84 10.85 6.46
C PHE A 601 8.67 10.06 5.44
N THR A 602 8.02 9.56 4.41
CA THR A 602 8.63 8.81 3.31
C THR A 602 8.24 9.33 1.93
N GLY A 603 7.35 10.33 1.86
CA GLY A 603 6.75 10.78 0.60
C GLY A 603 5.76 9.75 0.02
N THR A 604 5.35 8.79 0.86
CA THR A 604 4.43 7.69 0.56
C THR A 604 3.43 7.51 1.69
N MET A 605 2.38 6.70 1.48
CA MET A 605 1.30 6.45 2.42
C MET A 605 1.58 5.21 3.28
N TRP A 606 1.27 5.31 4.59
CA TRP A 606 1.62 4.30 5.59
C TRP A 606 0.51 3.28 5.79
N GLU A 607 0.90 2.03 6.00
CA GLU A 607 -0.02 0.91 6.25
C GLU A 607 -0.99 1.17 7.41
N ASN A 608 -0.45 1.60 8.56
CA ASN A 608 -1.21 1.87 9.77
C ASN A 608 -0.63 3.09 10.50
N ILE A 609 -1.47 3.72 11.33
CA ILE A 609 -1.10 4.84 12.19
C ILE A 609 -1.39 4.45 13.62
N GLY A 610 -0.44 4.68 14.53
CA GLY A 610 -0.68 4.59 15.96
C GLY A 610 -1.63 5.69 16.45
N PRO A 611 -2.30 5.48 17.57
CA PRO A 611 -3.18 6.51 18.16
C PRO A 611 -2.43 7.79 18.56
N ASP A 612 -1.09 7.74 18.60
CA ASP A 612 -0.20 8.87 18.84
C ASP A 612 0.28 9.57 17.55
N GLY A 613 -0.21 9.14 16.37
CA GLY A 613 0.13 9.71 15.07
C GLY A 613 1.47 9.25 14.50
N THR A 614 2.08 8.22 15.07
CA THR A 614 3.34 7.65 14.58
C THR A 614 3.11 6.34 13.82
N ALA A 615 4.12 5.88 13.07
CA ALA A 615 4.15 4.51 12.60
C ALA A 615 4.27 3.56 13.79
N THR A 616 3.48 2.51 13.83
CA THR A 616 3.28 1.70 15.03
C THR A 616 4.48 0.87 15.44
N GLU A 617 5.23 0.35 14.46
CA GLU A 617 6.38 -0.52 14.71
C GLU A 617 7.32 -0.59 13.48
N ALA A 618 8.53 -1.08 13.69
CA ALA A 618 9.53 -1.24 12.64
C ALA A 618 9.09 -2.16 11.48
N ARG A 619 8.05 -2.95 11.68
CA ARG A 619 7.50 -3.86 10.68
C ARG A 619 6.43 -3.21 9.80
N THR A 620 5.74 -2.17 10.28
CA THR A 620 4.77 -1.41 9.48
C THR A 620 5.44 -0.92 8.20
N SER A 621 4.82 -1.13 7.04
CA SER A 621 5.29 -0.54 5.77
C SER A 621 4.88 0.92 5.71
N LEU A 622 5.82 1.81 5.39
CA LEU A 622 5.55 3.24 5.20
C LEU A 622 5.32 3.60 3.72
N ALA A 623 5.30 2.59 2.84
CA ALA A 623 4.80 2.66 1.47
C ALA A 623 3.85 1.47 1.27
N HIS A 624 2.54 1.72 1.42
CA HIS A 624 1.51 0.66 1.40
C HIS A 624 0.28 1.13 0.63
N GLY A 625 -0.04 0.38 -0.43
CA GLY A 625 -0.99 0.77 -1.46
C GLY A 625 -2.41 1.03 -0.94
N TRP A 626 -2.88 0.24 0.02
CA TRP A 626 -4.22 0.44 0.59
C TRP A 626 -4.45 1.81 1.24
N ALA A 627 -3.36 2.51 1.57
CA ALA A 627 -3.42 3.85 2.18
C ALA A 627 -3.50 4.99 1.13
N SER A 628 -3.43 4.68 -0.17
CA SER A 628 -3.48 5.68 -1.25
C SER A 628 -4.88 6.21 -1.57
N GLY A 629 -5.86 5.92 -0.72
CA GLY A 629 -7.26 6.34 -0.86
C GLY A 629 -7.51 7.80 -1.26
N PRO A 630 -6.74 8.81 -0.79
CA PRO A 630 -6.89 10.18 -1.24
C PRO A 630 -6.75 10.37 -2.76
N THR A 631 -5.95 9.57 -3.46
CA THR A 631 -5.76 9.67 -4.92
C THR A 631 -7.09 9.47 -5.67
N PRO A 632 -7.81 8.35 -5.56
CA PRO A 632 -9.10 8.17 -6.21
C PRO A 632 -10.22 9.04 -5.60
N ILE A 633 -10.19 9.34 -4.30
CA ILE A 633 -11.21 10.18 -3.65
C ILE A 633 -11.21 11.59 -4.22
N LEU A 634 -10.05 12.19 -4.43
CA LEU A 634 -9.95 13.57 -4.93
C LEU A 634 -10.43 13.70 -6.36
N THR A 635 -10.23 12.70 -7.22
CA THR A 635 -10.79 12.65 -8.56
C THR A 635 -12.28 12.30 -8.57
N GLY A 636 -12.67 11.30 -7.79
CA GLY A 636 -14.03 10.79 -7.74
C GLY A 636 -15.04 11.75 -7.12
N TYR A 637 -14.62 12.53 -6.12
CA TYR A 637 -15.53 13.38 -5.35
C TYR A 637 -15.20 14.88 -5.46
N VAL A 638 -13.95 15.30 -5.29
CA VAL A 638 -13.62 16.74 -5.36
C VAL A 638 -13.75 17.26 -6.79
N LEU A 639 -13.27 16.54 -7.80
CA LEU A 639 -13.59 16.81 -9.20
C LEU A 639 -14.97 16.25 -9.58
N GLY A 640 -15.43 15.20 -8.89
CA GLY A 640 -16.73 14.59 -9.02
C GLY A 640 -16.89 13.66 -10.22
N VAL A 641 -15.81 13.10 -10.76
CA VAL A 641 -15.83 12.29 -11.97
C VAL A 641 -15.90 10.81 -11.65
N GLN A 642 -17.01 10.15 -12.00
CA GLN A 642 -17.18 8.71 -11.78
C GLN A 642 -17.77 8.02 -13.00
N PRO A 643 -17.28 6.82 -13.40
CA PRO A 643 -17.79 6.08 -14.54
C PRO A 643 -19.17 5.50 -14.24
N VAL A 644 -20.13 5.66 -15.18
CA VAL A 644 -21.46 5.03 -15.11
C VAL A 644 -21.51 3.80 -16.02
N LYS A 645 -21.01 3.93 -17.26
CA LYS A 645 -20.84 2.79 -18.18
C LYS A 645 -19.36 2.48 -18.39
N PRO A 646 -19.03 1.23 -18.75
CA PRO A 646 -17.64 0.81 -18.92
C PRO A 646 -16.83 1.76 -19.80
N GLY A 647 -15.59 2.03 -19.41
CA GLY A 647 -14.65 2.88 -20.12
C GLY A 647 -15.07 4.36 -20.16
N TYR A 648 -15.87 4.83 -19.21
CA TYR A 648 -16.39 6.21 -19.24
C TYR A 648 -17.22 6.54 -20.50
N GLN A 649 -17.87 5.55 -21.09
CA GLN A 649 -18.81 5.80 -22.19
C GLN A 649 -19.89 6.78 -21.72
N THR A 650 -20.36 6.61 -20.49
CA THR A 650 -21.08 7.64 -19.74
C THR A 650 -20.49 7.78 -18.36
N PHE A 651 -20.47 8.99 -17.84
CA PHE A 651 -19.91 9.31 -16.53
C PHE A 651 -20.65 10.47 -15.87
N THR A 652 -20.54 10.57 -14.55
CA THR A 652 -21.04 11.73 -13.80
C THR A 652 -19.95 12.78 -13.63
N VAL A 653 -20.35 14.03 -13.43
CA VAL A 653 -19.52 15.12 -12.92
C VAL A 653 -20.32 15.84 -11.85
N THR A 654 -20.04 15.51 -10.58
CA THR A 654 -20.72 16.03 -9.41
C THR A 654 -19.67 16.55 -8.40
N PRO A 655 -19.13 17.76 -8.61
CA PRO A 655 -18.09 18.30 -7.73
C PRO A 655 -18.57 18.57 -6.31
N HIS A 656 -17.76 18.21 -5.32
CA HIS A 656 -17.92 18.56 -3.90
C HIS A 656 -16.87 19.60 -3.49
N PRO A 657 -17.13 20.89 -3.61
CA PRO A 657 -16.12 21.93 -3.41
C PRO A 657 -15.61 22.07 -1.96
N GLY A 658 -16.38 21.65 -0.97
CA GLY A 658 -16.01 21.69 0.44
C GLY A 658 -15.40 23.03 0.89
N SER A 659 -14.21 23.01 1.47
CA SER A 659 -13.42 24.17 1.87
C SER A 659 -12.68 24.84 0.70
N LEU A 660 -12.55 24.17 -0.44
CA LEU A 660 -11.70 24.58 -1.55
C LEU A 660 -12.25 25.77 -2.34
N ARG A 661 -11.37 26.61 -2.86
CA ARG A 661 -11.71 27.75 -3.73
C ARG A 661 -11.69 27.38 -5.19
N TRP A 662 -10.90 26.40 -5.58
CA TRP A 662 -10.81 25.87 -6.93
C TRP A 662 -10.18 24.46 -6.91
N ALA A 663 -10.53 23.67 -7.90
CA ALA A 663 -9.78 22.47 -8.26
C ALA A 663 -9.83 22.27 -9.78
N GLU A 664 -8.82 21.59 -10.30
CA GLU A 664 -8.73 21.18 -11.69
C GLU A 664 -8.04 19.83 -11.80
N GLY A 665 -8.41 19.08 -12.83
CA GLY A 665 -7.75 17.82 -13.11
C GLY A 665 -8.16 17.22 -14.44
N THR A 666 -7.43 16.18 -14.82
CA THR A 666 -7.76 15.36 -15.98
C THR A 666 -7.82 13.90 -15.57
N ILE A 667 -8.78 13.19 -16.12
CA ILE A 667 -8.95 11.75 -15.92
C ILE A 667 -8.76 11.06 -17.26
N PRO A 668 -7.83 10.09 -17.38
CA PRO A 668 -7.63 9.32 -18.60
C PRO A 668 -8.79 8.36 -18.83
N THR A 669 -9.21 8.20 -20.07
CA THR A 669 -10.23 7.22 -20.46
C THR A 669 -9.90 6.64 -21.84
N PRO A 670 -10.48 5.49 -22.21
CA PRO A 670 -10.31 4.95 -23.56
C PRO A 670 -10.79 5.87 -24.70
N TYR A 671 -11.65 6.85 -24.38
CA TYR A 671 -12.17 7.82 -25.34
C TYR A 671 -11.34 9.11 -25.40
N GLY A 672 -10.33 9.26 -24.55
CA GLY A 672 -9.53 10.48 -24.37
C GLY A 672 -9.65 11.02 -22.95
N ARG A 673 -9.04 12.18 -22.69
CA ARG A 673 -9.03 12.76 -21.35
C ARG A 673 -10.32 13.53 -21.07
N ILE A 674 -10.93 13.27 -19.91
CA ILE A 674 -11.92 14.14 -19.31
C ILE A 674 -11.16 15.26 -18.61
N LEU A 675 -11.54 16.54 -18.81
CA LEU A 675 -11.02 17.66 -18.03
C LEU A 675 -12.15 18.23 -17.20
N VAL A 676 -11.88 18.41 -15.92
CA VAL A 676 -12.76 19.15 -15.01
C VAL A 676 -11.97 20.28 -14.37
N ARG A 677 -12.56 21.47 -14.39
CA ARG A 677 -12.04 22.64 -13.66
C ARG A 677 -13.19 23.41 -13.07
N TRP A 678 -13.12 23.68 -11.79
CA TRP A 678 -14.08 24.55 -11.15
C TRP A 678 -13.43 25.61 -10.26
N THR A 679 -14.16 26.71 -10.09
CA THR A 679 -13.77 27.81 -9.18
C THR A 679 -14.97 28.24 -8.38
N ARG A 680 -14.75 28.58 -7.10
CA ARG A 680 -15.77 29.13 -6.21
C ARG A 680 -15.30 30.45 -5.62
N ASN A 681 -16.12 31.48 -5.73
CA ASN A 681 -15.89 32.78 -5.14
C ASN A 681 -17.17 33.25 -4.46
N GLY A 682 -17.25 33.10 -3.14
CA GLY A 682 -18.48 33.28 -2.38
C GLY A 682 -19.56 32.30 -2.85
N HIS A 683 -20.69 32.84 -3.32
CA HIS A 683 -21.81 32.05 -3.85
C HIS A 683 -21.71 31.75 -5.35
N ARG A 684 -20.71 32.31 -6.04
CA ARG A 684 -20.53 32.05 -7.48
C ARG A 684 -19.68 30.82 -7.67
N PHE A 685 -20.21 29.85 -8.42
CA PHE A 685 -19.51 28.65 -8.82
C PHE A 685 -19.42 28.61 -10.35
N SER A 686 -18.25 28.27 -10.87
CA SER A 686 -18.01 28.10 -12.30
C SER A 686 -17.37 26.75 -12.53
N LEU A 687 -17.98 25.92 -13.39
CA LEU A 687 -17.53 24.57 -13.74
C LEU A 687 -17.28 24.49 -15.23
N THR A 688 -16.07 24.13 -15.63
CA THR A 688 -15.71 23.79 -17.00
C THR A 688 -15.51 22.28 -17.12
N VAL A 689 -16.18 21.63 -18.07
CA VAL A 689 -16.04 20.20 -18.33
C VAL A 689 -15.69 20.02 -19.81
N ALA A 690 -14.61 19.27 -20.10
CA ALA A 690 -14.32 18.75 -21.42
C ALA A 690 -14.68 17.26 -21.48
N VAL A 691 -15.62 16.92 -22.36
CA VAL A 691 -16.12 15.56 -22.57
C VAL A 691 -15.49 14.99 -23.84
N PRO A 692 -14.79 13.84 -23.76
CA PRO A 692 -14.21 13.20 -24.94
C PRO A 692 -15.24 12.85 -26.01
N ALA A 693 -14.77 12.68 -27.25
CA ALA A 693 -15.61 12.21 -28.33
C ALA A 693 -16.28 10.87 -27.97
N ARG A 694 -17.55 10.73 -28.37
CA ARG A 694 -18.35 9.50 -28.16
C ARG A 694 -18.65 9.15 -26.71
N SER A 695 -18.29 10.01 -25.74
CA SER A 695 -18.68 9.90 -24.33
C SER A 695 -19.83 10.88 -24.02
N THR A 696 -20.49 10.70 -22.88
CA THR A 696 -21.52 11.60 -22.37
C THR A 696 -21.35 11.81 -20.88
N ALA A 697 -21.31 13.08 -20.46
CA ALA A 697 -21.30 13.47 -19.06
C ALA A 697 -22.72 13.77 -18.56
N PHE A 698 -23.03 13.28 -17.35
CA PHE A 698 -24.18 13.72 -16.56
C PHE A 698 -23.63 14.63 -15.44
N ILE A 699 -23.91 15.91 -15.58
CA ILE A 699 -23.34 16.96 -14.71
C ILE A 699 -24.38 17.39 -13.70
N GLN A 700 -24.02 17.39 -12.42
CA GLN A 700 -24.81 18.00 -11.36
C GLN A 700 -24.06 19.21 -10.81
N LEU A 701 -24.69 20.37 -10.85
CA LEU A 701 -24.13 21.60 -10.28
C LEU A 701 -24.52 21.76 -8.82
N PRO A 702 -23.74 22.49 -8.00
CA PRO A 702 -24.05 22.70 -6.59
C PRO A 702 -25.42 23.38 -6.32
N ASP A 703 -25.96 24.06 -7.30
CA ASP A 703 -27.30 24.67 -7.22
C ASP A 703 -28.45 23.69 -7.53
N GLY A 704 -28.13 22.40 -7.73
CA GLY A 704 -29.08 21.31 -8.01
C GLY A 704 -29.46 21.17 -9.49
N ARG A 705 -28.94 21.99 -10.40
CA ARG A 705 -29.17 21.82 -11.84
C ARG A 705 -28.49 20.59 -12.39
N HIS A 706 -29.20 19.84 -13.21
CA HIS A 706 -28.68 18.69 -13.94
C HIS A 706 -28.53 19.02 -15.44
N VAL A 707 -27.41 18.64 -16.03
CA VAL A 707 -27.11 18.86 -17.44
C VAL A 707 -26.53 17.59 -18.06
N THR A 708 -27.07 17.18 -19.19
CA THR A 708 -26.43 16.12 -20.01
C THR A 708 -25.58 16.79 -21.09
N LEU A 709 -24.26 16.47 -21.10
CA LEU A 709 -23.32 17.03 -22.06
C LEU A 709 -22.71 15.90 -22.92
N PRO A 710 -23.16 15.71 -24.14
CA PRO A 710 -22.55 14.76 -25.07
C PRO A 710 -21.24 15.31 -25.64
N GLY A 711 -20.21 14.49 -25.77
CA GLY A 711 -18.93 14.82 -26.41
C GLY A 711 -19.04 14.89 -27.94
N GLY A 712 -20.11 14.30 -28.54
CA GLY A 712 -20.29 14.29 -29.98
C GLY A 712 -19.19 13.52 -30.72
N GLN A 713 -18.85 13.93 -31.93
CA GLN A 713 -17.85 13.26 -32.77
C GLN A 713 -16.40 13.77 -32.52
N ARG A 714 -16.25 14.95 -31.91
CA ARG A 714 -14.93 15.62 -31.78
C ARG A 714 -14.56 16.00 -30.34
N GLY A 715 -15.39 15.63 -29.38
CA GLY A 715 -15.31 16.16 -28.03
C GLY A 715 -16.05 17.51 -27.89
N THR A 716 -16.44 17.83 -26.66
CA THR A 716 -17.17 19.07 -26.33
C THR A 716 -16.62 19.65 -25.04
N THR A 717 -16.33 20.94 -25.02
CA THR A 717 -15.97 21.66 -23.79
C THR A 717 -17.05 22.70 -23.52
N ARG A 718 -17.52 22.77 -22.27
CA ARG A 718 -18.51 23.72 -21.83
C ARG A 718 -18.28 24.24 -20.43
N THR A 719 -18.55 25.52 -20.22
CA THR A 719 -18.53 26.18 -18.92
C THR A 719 -19.96 26.46 -18.46
N PHE A 720 -20.20 26.17 -17.19
CA PHE A 720 -21.44 26.42 -16.47
C PHE A 720 -21.17 27.38 -15.33
N THR A 721 -22.14 28.23 -14.98
CA THR A 721 -22.08 29.13 -13.83
C THR A 721 -23.34 28.97 -12.99
N SER A 722 -23.18 28.97 -11.68
CA SER A 722 -24.27 28.95 -10.72
C SER A 722 -24.07 30.01 -9.64
#